data_f957bc27ce0fcd7aeab7f3eb18b66f1a
#
_entry.id   f957bc27ce0fcd7aeab7f3eb18b66f1a
#
_cell.length_a   1.000
_cell.length_b   1.000
_cell.length_c   1.000
_cell.angle_alpha   90.00
_cell.angle_beta   90.00
_cell.angle_gamma   90.00
#
_symmetry.space_group_name_H-M   'P 1'
#
loop_
_entity.id
_entity.type
_entity.pdbx_description
1 polymer ?
#
loop_
_entity_poly.entity_id
_entity_poly.type
_entity_poly.pdbx_seq_one_letter_code
_entity_poly.pdbx_strand_id
1 'polypeptide(L)'
;MMASALLAGSPGTAFADTDNILEVLQNSTVRGKVVDASGEPVIGASVVVKGTTTGVITDLDGNFILSNVSGQAVLVISYVGYKSQEIAVSGKSAINVTMQEDSEMLDEVVVVGYGAMKKSSLTGSVTVVDSKIFENKGSISNPLQALQGQAPGVRITRSSSAPGEEGWGVSLRGAVSKNTTEPLLIIDGVPSDAVSDLQYLNPSDIETMNFLKDASAAIYGAKAAGGVIIVTTKRPQAGKLKIEYNGSYTRKMPGLQAELMSLDEWAGSFLQAMENDGLDDTYTWYRYVKLMQANKGGFINVHDGSNPNPIPGMGVNDYVFQDVNWTDVMWGPANSTQHDLSFSGGNEKVTYRLSAGYLFDDSNLRWGENNNQQYTFRSSNVIKATDRLTIESVISAVRKEQVTPTQIGRALNVTTPLPGRPVSTIDGKPYLWGTDYTANWLLELGGENKLVVTTFNLNETLKYQFTKELTASATFGYSTNSAIRDEKMKSIQWYHYDGTVNTSTANPYPTQAESKYTKRASRTDNYSVSGYLNYAKTIGKNHNINVMAGMQYDRRDYEITGTSATDIQSELGIINGNGVISIAEAKKNSYALLSYFGRLNYNYNQRYLIEFNARYDGSSKFQPENRWKGFYGVSAGWRITEEAFMVNIKKYIEELKIRASYGEVGNQSGIGLYDGVQLYNFNTCLLYTSPSPR
;
A
#
# COMPACT_ATOMS: atom_id res chain seq x y z
N MET A 1 -50.37 3.61 24.20
CA MET A 1 -51.07 3.48 25.50
C MET A 1 -50.20 4.16 26.50
N MET A 2 -50.60 5.38 26.88
CA MET A 2 -51.16 5.77 28.16
C MET A 2 -50.20 5.51 29.33
N ALA A 3 -49.84 6.39 30.28
CA ALA A 3 -50.53 7.63 30.68
C ALA A 3 -49.59 8.46 31.57
N SER A 4 -49.86 9.71 31.57
CA SER A 4 -49.43 10.76 32.49
C SER A 4 -49.79 10.48 33.97
N ALA A 5 -49.03 11.05 34.90
CA ALA A 5 -49.58 11.60 36.14
C ALA A 5 -48.69 12.71 36.71
N LEU A 6 -49.23 13.89 36.70
CA LEU A 6 -48.88 15.02 37.56
C LEU A 6 -49.20 14.69 39.02
N LEU A 7 -48.46 15.29 39.97
CA LEU A 7 -49.06 15.88 41.16
C LEU A 7 -48.13 16.92 41.81
N ALA A 8 -48.75 18.07 42.02
CA ALA A 8 -48.22 19.26 42.67
C ALA A 8 -48.29 19.16 44.20
N GLY A 9 -47.51 19.97 44.90
CA GLY A 9 -47.60 20.19 46.34
C GLY A 9 -46.62 21.29 46.80
N SER A 10 -47.14 22.44 47.10
CA SER A 10 -46.49 23.65 47.64
C SER A 10 -46.45 23.63 49.20
N PRO A 11 -46.16 24.75 49.91
CA PRO A 11 -44.85 25.29 50.18
C PRO A 11 -44.55 25.33 51.70
N GLY A 12 -43.31 25.41 52.05
CA GLY A 12 -42.91 25.62 53.44
C GLY A 12 -41.80 26.68 53.55
N THR A 13 -42.16 27.80 54.10
CA THR A 13 -41.31 28.90 54.52
C THR A 13 -40.50 28.52 55.73
N ALA A 14 -39.22 28.83 55.74
CA ALA A 14 -38.45 29.12 56.98
C ALA A 14 -37.14 29.87 56.64
N PHE A 15 -37.09 31.05 57.03
CA PHE A 15 -36.11 31.94 57.65
C PHE A 15 -34.62 31.83 57.24
N ALA A 16 -34.13 33.02 56.97
CA ALA A 16 -32.76 33.42 56.71
C ALA A 16 -31.81 33.09 57.85
N ASP A 17 -30.59 32.76 57.48
CA ASP A 17 -29.40 33.21 58.19
C ASP A 17 -28.36 33.73 57.19
N THR A 18 -28.08 34.99 57.35
CA THR A 18 -27.12 35.75 56.61
C THR A 18 -25.76 35.46 57.17
N ASP A 19 -24.84 34.99 56.34
CA ASP A 19 -23.46 35.38 56.23
C ASP A 19 -22.73 34.48 55.22
N ASN A 20 -22.94 34.76 53.94
CA ASN A 20 -22.01 34.35 52.91
C ASN A 20 -21.65 35.57 52.10
N ILE A 21 -20.50 36.13 52.42
CA ILE A 21 -19.80 37.11 51.59
C ILE A 21 -19.66 36.50 50.19
N LEU A 22 -20.49 36.92 49.26
CA LEU A 22 -20.28 36.77 47.83
C LEU A 22 -18.99 37.54 47.50
N GLU A 23 -17.87 36.82 47.50
CA GLU A 23 -16.67 37.25 46.80
C GLU A 23 -17.06 37.36 45.32
N VAL A 24 -17.43 38.54 44.89
CA VAL A 24 -17.64 38.89 43.49
C VAL A 24 -16.31 38.66 42.81
N LEU A 25 -16.09 37.51 42.23
CA LEU A 25 -14.98 37.22 41.30
C LEU A 25 -15.12 38.27 40.18
N GLN A 26 -14.40 39.38 40.28
CA GLN A 26 -14.29 40.37 39.23
C GLN A 26 -13.55 39.69 38.06
N ASN A 27 -14.33 39.17 37.11
CA ASN A 27 -13.78 38.73 35.83
C ASN A 27 -13.20 39.95 35.12
N SER A 28 -11.92 39.98 34.93
CA SER A 28 -11.21 41.08 34.30
C SER A 28 -10.83 40.76 32.86
N THR A 29 -10.59 41.76 32.06
CA THR A 29 -10.01 41.63 30.74
C THR A 29 -8.47 41.65 30.89
N VAL A 30 -7.83 40.56 30.47
CA VAL A 30 -6.36 40.43 30.43
C VAL A 30 -5.88 40.75 29.03
N ARG A 31 -4.92 41.67 28.94
CA ARG A 31 -4.24 42.01 27.68
C ARG A 31 -2.77 41.66 27.80
N GLY A 32 -2.12 41.44 26.67
CA GLY A 32 -0.68 41.18 26.70
C GLY A 32 -0.08 41.07 25.32
N LYS A 33 1.23 40.88 25.32
CA LYS A 33 2.03 40.70 24.13
C LYS A 33 2.88 39.42 24.27
N VAL A 34 2.91 38.62 23.23
CA VAL A 34 3.77 37.44 23.14
C VAL A 34 4.88 37.74 22.15
N VAL A 35 6.12 37.61 22.58
CA VAL A 35 7.32 37.82 21.79
C VAL A 35 8.24 36.61 21.91
N ASP A 36 9.16 36.46 21.00
CA ASP A 36 10.24 35.46 21.09
C ASP A 36 11.43 35.97 21.88
N ALA A 37 12.49 35.15 21.97
CA ALA A 37 13.72 35.51 22.70
C ALA A 37 14.51 36.69 22.06
N SER A 38 14.26 37.01 20.77
CA SER A 38 14.83 38.15 20.05
C SER A 38 13.99 39.43 20.21
N GLY A 39 12.79 39.31 20.81
CA GLY A 39 11.84 40.41 20.96
C GLY A 39 10.88 40.57 19.77
N GLU A 40 10.92 39.68 18.79
CA GLU A 40 9.97 39.68 17.66
C GLU A 40 8.60 39.16 18.08
N PRO A 41 7.47 39.71 17.53
CA PRO A 41 6.15 39.30 17.89
C PRO A 41 5.86 37.86 17.38
N VAL A 42 5.32 37.00 18.25
CA VAL A 42 4.86 35.65 17.89
C VAL A 42 3.40 35.72 17.43
N ILE A 43 3.19 35.68 16.11
CA ILE A 43 1.89 35.81 15.46
C ILE A 43 1.15 34.47 15.50
N GLY A 44 -0.12 34.46 15.91
CA GLY A 44 -0.93 33.23 15.92
C GLY A 44 -0.67 32.31 17.12
N ALA A 45 0.05 32.77 18.16
CA ALA A 45 0.22 32.01 19.38
C ALA A 45 -1.14 31.83 20.09
N SER A 46 -1.41 30.62 20.55
CA SER A 46 -2.62 30.30 21.30
C SER A 46 -2.48 30.70 22.77
N VAL A 47 -3.42 31.48 23.29
CA VAL A 47 -3.51 31.89 24.70
C VAL A 47 -4.83 31.36 25.24
N VAL A 48 -4.83 30.35 26.11
CA VAL A 48 -6.02 29.67 26.62
C VAL A 48 -6.02 29.67 28.15
N VAL A 49 -7.18 29.88 28.77
CA VAL A 49 -7.34 29.70 30.20
C VAL A 49 -7.33 28.21 30.55
N LYS A 50 -6.37 27.80 31.40
CA LYS A 50 -6.16 26.39 31.78
C LYS A 50 -7.45 25.73 32.28
N GLY A 51 -7.79 24.60 31.71
CA GLY A 51 -8.98 23.82 32.08
C GLY A 51 -10.31 24.33 31.49
N THR A 52 -10.26 25.32 30.58
CA THR A 52 -11.47 25.86 29.91
C THR A 52 -11.28 25.86 28.39
N THR A 53 -12.35 26.17 27.66
CA THR A 53 -12.30 26.41 26.21
C THR A 53 -12.15 27.89 25.85
N THR A 54 -11.98 28.77 26.84
CA THR A 54 -11.84 30.22 26.66
C THR A 54 -10.40 30.54 26.24
N GLY A 55 -10.21 31.00 25.03
CA GLY A 55 -8.88 31.35 24.50
C GLY A 55 -8.95 32.27 23.29
N VAL A 56 -7.81 32.85 22.92
CA VAL A 56 -7.61 33.72 21.75
C VAL A 56 -6.28 33.39 21.11
N ILE A 57 -6.08 33.84 19.88
CA ILE A 57 -4.78 33.82 19.20
C ILE A 57 -4.20 35.24 19.16
N THR A 58 -2.88 35.36 19.16
CA THR A 58 -2.18 36.65 19.02
C THR A 58 -2.31 37.20 17.61
N ASP A 59 -2.42 38.53 17.54
CA ASP A 59 -2.47 39.32 16.31
C ASP A 59 -1.10 39.45 15.60
N LEU A 60 -1.06 40.24 14.51
CA LEU A 60 0.17 40.49 13.72
C LEU A 60 1.31 41.18 14.52
N ASP A 61 0.98 41.87 15.60
CA ASP A 61 1.92 42.52 16.49
C ASP A 61 2.23 41.66 17.74
N GLY A 62 1.69 40.43 17.81
CA GLY A 62 1.83 39.52 18.93
C GLY A 62 0.91 39.85 20.11
N ASN A 63 -0.04 40.78 20.00
CA ASN A 63 -0.93 41.15 21.09
C ASN A 63 -2.11 40.20 21.22
N PHE A 64 -2.60 40.04 22.45
CA PHE A 64 -3.85 39.30 22.73
C PHE A 64 -4.74 40.06 23.70
N ILE A 65 -6.04 39.87 23.61
CA ILE A 65 -7.04 40.39 24.53
C ILE A 65 -7.96 39.26 24.89
N LEU A 66 -7.98 38.85 26.16
CA LEU A 66 -8.81 37.79 26.68
C LEU A 66 -9.79 38.38 27.73
N SER A 67 -11.08 38.36 27.44
CA SER A 67 -12.11 38.90 28.30
C SER A 67 -12.67 37.83 29.22
N ASN A 68 -13.21 38.23 30.35
CA ASN A 68 -13.93 37.35 31.29
C ASN A 68 -12.99 36.31 31.97
N VAL A 69 -11.80 36.71 32.35
CA VAL A 69 -10.80 35.87 33.00
C VAL A 69 -10.82 36.11 34.52
N SER A 70 -10.86 35.01 35.30
CA SER A 70 -10.74 35.08 36.76
C SER A 70 -9.34 35.57 37.15
N GLY A 71 -9.24 36.43 38.18
CA GLY A 71 -8.00 36.92 38.70
C GLY A 71 -7.03 35.84 39.21
N GLN A 72 -7.54 34.64 39.50
CA GLN A 72 -6.73 33.45 39.90
C GLN A 72 -6.46 32.46 38.73
N ALA A 73 -6.89 32.78 37.51
CA ALA A 73 -6.69 31.91 36.35
C ALA A 73 -5.22 31.74 35.98
N VAL A 74 -4.90 30.63 35.36
CA VAL A 74 -3.60 30.36 34.73
C VAL A 74 -3.84 30.37 33.21
N LEU A 75 -3.04 31.15 32.50
CA LEU A 75 -3.00 31.17 31.05
C LEU A 75 -1.99 30.15 30.56
N VAL A 76 -2.35 29.33 29.59
CA VAL A 76 -1.46 28.45 28.84
C VAL A 76 -1.20 29.10 27.49
N ILE A 77 0.05 29.46 27.24
CA ILE A 77 0.51 30.06 25.99
C ILE A 77 1.30 29.00 25.22
N SER A 78 0.89 28.72 23.99
CA SER A 78 1.53 27.73 23.14
C SER A 78 1.63 28.19 21.69
N TYR A 79 2.74 27.85 21.04
CA TYR A 79 2.95 28.10 19.63
C TYR A 79 3.87 27.01 19.06
N VAL A 80 3.71 26.67 17.79
CA VAL A 80 4.55 25.66 17.13
C VAL A 80 6.00 26.11 17.11
N GLY A 81 6.90 25.26 17.63
CA GLY A 81 8.34 25.58 17.74
C GLY A 81 8.75 26.29 19.02
N TYR A 82 7.82 26.52 19.97
CA TYR A 82 8.11 27.17 21.25
C TYR A 82 7.63 26.33 22.44
N LYS A 83 8.33 26.40 23.56
CA LYS A 83 7.93 25.75 24.82
C LYS A 83 6.63 26.36 25.33
N SER A 84 5.65 25.52 25.57
CA SER A 84 4.39 25.94 26.19
C SER A 84 4.66 26.49 27.58
N GLN A 85 4.10 27.67 27.91
CA GLN A 85 4.28 28.35 29.19
C GLN A 85 2.95 28.49 29.93
N GLU A 86 2.97 28.24 31.23
CA GLU A 86 1.83 28.49 32.12
C GLU A 86 2.09 29.73 32.97
N ILE A 87 1.23 30.71 32.88
CA ILE A 87 1.39 32.00 33.57
C ILE A 87 0.14 32.31 34.39
N ALA A 88 0.33 32.48 35.71
CA ALA A 88 -0.77 32.88 36.58
C ALA A 88 -1.13 34.35 36.36
N VAL A 89 -2.39 34.64 36.17
CA VAL A 89 -2.93 35.97 35.97
C VAL A 89 -2.70 36.83 37.23
N SER A 90 -2.88 36.29 38.44
CA SER A 90 -2.63 36.92 39.74
C SER A 90 -3.18 38.35 39.81
N GLY A 91 -4.36 38.62 39.24
CA GLY A 91 -5.00 39.94 39.23
C GLY A 91 -4.37 40.98 38.30
N LYS A 92 -3.40 40.60 37.48
CA LYS A 92 -2.75 41.50 36.50
C LYS A 92 -3.66 41.69 35.27
N SER A 93 -3.81 42.94 34.83
CA SER A 93 -4.53 43.27 33.58
C SER A 93 -3.65 43.28 32.34
N ALA A 94 -2.32 43.26 32.52
CA ALA A 94 -1.35 43.18 31.42
C ALA A 94 -0.30 42.08 31.68
N ILE A 95 -0.11 41.18 30.72
CA ILE A 95 0.80 40.04 30.81
C ILE A 95 1.62 39.95 29.51
N ASN A 96 2.92 40.32 29.60
CA ASN A 96 3.84 40.13 28.48
C ASN A 96 4.61 38.82 28.65
N VAL A 97 4.72 38.06 27.57
CA VAL A 97 5.30 36.74 27.57
C VAL A 97 6.42 36.67 26.55
N THR A 98 7.60 36.23 27.00
CA THR A 98 8.69 35.91 26.10
C THR A 98 8.72 34.38 25.95
N MET A 99 8.37 33.88 24.77
CA MET A 99 8.43 32.48 24.48
C MET A 99 9.88 32.03 24.20
N GLN A 100 10.24 30.91 24.78
CA GLN A 100 11.54 30.28 24.50
C GLN A 100 11.32 29.27 23.38
N GLU A 101 12.19 29.30 22.37
CA GLU A 101 12.19 28.28 21.35
C GLU A 101 12.32 26.92 22.02
N ASP A 102 11.46 26.01 21.58
CA ASP A 102 11.57 24.60 21.97
C ASP A 102 12.73 23.98 21.21
N SER A 103 13.95 24.22 21.69
CA SER A 103 15.16 23.58 21.18
C SER A 103 15.27 22.11 21.57
N GLU A 104 14.32 21.57 22.34
CA GLU A 104 14.06 20.15 22.34
C GLU A 104 13.34 19.84 21.03
N MET A 105 14.10 19.71 19.92
CA MET A 105 13.69 18.90 18.80
C MET A 105 13.13 17.63 19.43
N LEU A 106 11.85 17.35 19.22
CA LEU A 106 11.31 16.04 19.47
C LEU A 106 12.26 15.08 18.77
N ASP A 107 13.13 14.41 19.56
CA ASP A 107 14.10 13.46 19.05
C ASP A 107 13.30 12.44 18.24
N GLU A 108 13.25 12.63 16.91
CA GLU A 108 12.54 11.75 16.01
C GLU A 108 13.07 10.34 16.21
N VAL A 109 12.22 9.48 16.73
CA VAL A 109 12.56 8.10 17.02
C VAL A 109 12.25 7.27 15.79
N VAL A 110 13.25 6.59 15.27
CA VAL A 110 13.17 5.75 14.08
C VAL A 110 13.22 4.28 14.50
N VAL A 111 12.27 3.49 14.03
CA VAL A 111 12.31 2.03 14.21
C VAL A 111 13.36 1.45 13.26
N VAL A 112 14.37 0.82 13.82
CA VAL A 112 15.47 0.16 13.08
C VAL A 112 15.71 -1.23 13.66
N GLY A 113 15.39 -2.23 12.90
CA GLY A 113 15.50 -3.61 13.34
C GLY A 113 14.57 -3.92 14.52
N TYR A 114 15.09 -4.63 15.51
CA TYR A 114 14.34 -5.08 16.70
C TYR A 114 14.24 -4.01 17.80
N GLY A 115 14.35 -2.71 17.45
CA GLY A 115 14.26 -1.62 18.42
C GLY A 115 14.05 -0.27 17.76
N ALA A 116 13.91 0.76 18.59
CA ALA A 116 13.78 2.14 18.17
C ALA A 116 15.01 2.94 18.62
N MET A 117 15.50 3.81 17.76
CA MET A 117 16.65 4.66 18.01
C MET A 117 16.34 6.12 17.65
N LYS A 118 17.00 7.06 18.34
CA LYS A 118 16.93 8.46 17.95
C LYS A 118 17.55 8.64 16.56
N LYS A 119 16.91 9.39 15.68
CA LYS A 119 17.40 9.69 14.33
C LYS A 119 18.82 10.28 14.35
N SER A 120 19.09 11.13 15.33
CA SER A 120 20.41 11.73 15.57
C SER A 120 21.50 10.68 15.84
N SER A 121 21.16 9.54 16.46
CA SER A 121 22.09 8.45 16.81
C SER A 121 22.27 7.41 15.71
N LEU A 122 21.53 7.50 14.58
CA LEU A 122 21.66 6.55 13.48
C LEU A 122 22.98 6.75 12.73
N THR A 123 23.73 5.67 12.55
CA THR A 123 24.96 5.62 11.74
C THR A 123 24.73 5.06 10.34
N GLY A 124 23.69 4.24 10.16
CA GLY A 124 23.30 3.66 8.88
C GLY A 124 22.48 4.62 7.99
N SER A 125 22.34 4.27 6.72
CA SER A 125 21.51 5.01 5.75
C SER A 125 20.05 4.61 5.88
N VAL A 126 19.25 5.42 6.57
CA VAL A 126 17.82 5.22 6.73
C VAL A 126 17.07 6.42 6.16
N THR A 127 16.06 6.16 5.34
CA THR A 127 15.09 7.16 4.91
C THR A 127 13.79 6.91 5.65
N VAL A 128 13.27 7.92 6.30
CA VAL A 128 12.01 7.88 7.05
C VAL A 128 10.96 8.65 6.27
N VAL A 129 9.79 8.07 6.13
CA VAL A 129 8.60 8.70 5.57
C VAL A 129 7.49 8.58 6.60
N ASP A 130 6.90 9.70 6.98
CA ASP A 130 5.83 9.78 7.97
C ASP A 130 4.43 9.67 7.36
N SER A 131 3.39 9.60 8.21
CA SER A 131 2.00 9.44 7.82
C SER A 131 1.44 10.58 6.97
N LYS A 132 2.03 11.78 7.04
CA LYS A 132 1.55 12.97 6.31
C LYS A 132 1.54 12.79 4.80
N ILE A 133 2.41 11.90 4.28
CA ILE A 133 2.46 11.62 2.84
C ILE A 133 1.17 10.99 2.32
N PHE A 134 0.40 10.32 3.17
CA PHE A 134 -0.86 9.68 2.81
C PHE A 134 -2.06 10.62 2.93
N GLU A 135 -1.88 11.77 3.60
CA GLU A 135 -2.93 12.76 3.78
C GLU A 135 -3.21 13.51 2.47
N ASN A 136 -4.48 13.81 2.20
CA ASN A 136 -4.93 14.60 1.05
C ASN A 136 -4.51 14.07 -0.33
N LYS A 137 -4.27 12.76 -0.46
CA LYS A 137 -3.89 12.11 -1.73
C LYS A 137 -5.08 11.53 -2.52
N GLY A 138 -6.31 11.69 -2.02
CA GLY A 138 -7.50 11.03 -2.58
C GLY A 138 -7.54 9.54 -2.22
N SER A 139 -8.28 8.76 -3.02
CA SER A 139 -8.36 7.31 -2.82
C SER A 139 -7.08 6.63 -3.25
N ILE A 140 -6.42 5.92 -2.32
CA ILE A 140 -5.15 5.23 -2.53
C ILE A 140 -5.38 3.73 -2.37
N SER A 141 -5.27 2.97 -3.48
CA SER A 141 -5.41 1.52 -3.49
C SER A 141 -4.21 0.78 -2.88
N ASN A 142 -3.02 1.40 -2.92
CA ASN A 142 -1.79 0.83 -2.39
C ASN A 142 -0.89 1.93 -1.81
N PRO A 143 -0.34 1.77 -0.59
CA PRO A 143 0.58 2.74 0.01
C PRO A 143 1.76 3.14 -0.88
N LEU A 144 2.25 2.24 -1.75
CA LEU A 144 3.35 2.51 -2.69
C LEU A 144 3.02 3.63 -3.68
N GLN A 145 1.74 3.85 -3.99
CA GLN A 145 1.30 4.94 -4.86
C GLN A 145 1.66 6.31 -4.28
N ALA A 146 1.44 6.50 -2.99
CA ALA A 146 1.76 7.77 -2.33
C ALA A 146 3.27 7.98 -2.14
N LEU A 147 4.04 6.90 -2.10
CA LEU A 147 5.49 6.92 -1.86
C LEU A 147 6.31 7.21 -3.12
N GLN A 148 5.72 7.12 -4.31
CA GLN A 148 6.43 7.31 -5.56
C GLN A 148 7.06 8.71 -5.64
N GLY A 149 8.39 8.77 -5.80
CA GLY A 149 9.15 10.03 -5.85
C GLY A 149 9.39 10.71 -4.49
N GLN A 150 8.94 10.14 -3.36
CA GLN A 150 9.00 10.78 -2.04
C GLN A 150 10.21 10.34 -1.19
N ALA A 151 10.82 9.21 -1.51
CA ALA A 151 11.93 8.66 -0.74
C ALA A 151 13.22 8.62 -1.58
N PRO A 152 14.29 9.38 -1.21
CA PRO A 152 15.54 9.38 -1.96
C PRO A 152 16.15 7.96 -2.06
N GLY A 153 16.53 7.55 -3.28
CA GLY A 153 17.12 6.24 -3.56
C GLY A 153 16.13 5.07 -3.45
N VAL A 154 14.82 5.34 -3.45
CA VAL A 154 13.75 4.36 -3.57
C VAL A 154 13.11 4.53 -4.95
N ARG A 155 13.18 3.50 -5.77
CA ARG A 155 12.51 3.46 -7.08
C ARG A 155 11.25 2.61 -6.94
N ILE A 156 10.11 3.22 -7.24
CA ILE A 156 8.80 2.56 -7.26
C ILE A 156 8.29 2.59 -8.68
N THR A 157 7.98 1.44 -9.24
CA THR A 157 7.44 1.26 -10.58
C THR A 157 6.06 0.63 -10.52
N ARG A 158 5.24 0.94 -11.49
CA ARG A 158 3.91 0.37 -11.67
C ARG A 158 3.84 -0.20 -13.10
N SER A 159 3.46 -1.46 -13.24
CA SER A 159 3.42 -2.14 -14.54
C SER A 159 2.04 -2.14 -15.19
N SER A 160 0.98 -1.91 -14.42
CA SER A 160 -0.41 -1.93 -14.89
C SER A 160 -1.22 -0.81 -14.24
N SER A 161 -2.31 -0.41 -14.87
CA SER A 161 -3.33 0.50 -14.30
C SER A 161 -4.59 -0.24 -13.86
N ALA A 162 -4.62 -1.57 -13.97
CA ALA A 162 -5.77 -2.36 -13.57
C ALA A 162 -5.95 -2.28 -12.03
N PRO A 163 -7.15 -1.95 -11.54
CA PRO A 163 -7.42 -1.85 -10.11
C PRO A 163 -7.09 -3.15 -9.38
N GLY A 164 -6.22 -3.06 -8.37
CA GLY A 164 -5.79 -4.20 -7.55
C GLY A 164 -4.76 -5.14 -8.20
N GLU A 165 -4.40 -4.95 -9.47
CA GLU A 165 -3.33 -5.67 -10.21
C GLU A 165 -2.29 -4.69 -10.78
N GLU A 166 -1.97 -3.64 -10.06
CA GLU A 166 -1.08 -2.59 -10.53
C GLU A 166 0.38 -3.05 -10.76
N GLY A 167 0.76 -4.20 -10.20
CA GLY A 167 2.09 -4.77 -10.37
C GLY A 167 3.20 -3.85 -9.86
N TRP A 168 3.09 -3.43 -8.61
CA TRP A 168 4.06 -2.55 -7.97
C TRP A 168 5.40 -3.23 -7.76
N GLY A 169 6.45 -2.66 -8.30
CA GLY A 169 7.85 -3.04 -8.04
C GLY A 169 8.56 -2.00 -7.21
N VAL A 170 9.37 -2.44 -6.25
CA VAL A 170 10.19 -1.55 -5.42
C VAL A 170 11.64 -1.99 -5.47
N SER A 171 12.55 -1.05 -5.68
CA SER A 171 13.97 -1.30 -5.55
C SER A 171 14.65 -0.19 -4.76
N LEU A 172 15.61 -0.56 -3.90
CA LEU A 172 16.41 0.37 -3.13
C LEU A 172 17.81 0.44 -3.77
N ARG A 173 18.19 1.65 -4.25
CA ARG A 173 19.49 1.92 -4.91
C ARG A 173 19.80 1.08 -6.16
N GLY A 174 18.80 0.48 -6.80
CA GLY A 174 18.94 -0.27 -8.04
C GLY A 174 19.12 -1.79 -7.86
N ALA A 175 19.45 -2.48 -8.94
CA ALA A 175 19.62 -3.93 -8.93
C ALA A 175 20.95 -4.32 -8.27
N VAL A 176 20.88 -5.17 -7.27
CA VAL A 176 22.05 -5.68 -6.53
C VAL A 176 22.45 -7.10 -6.95
N SER A 177 21.64 -7.75 -7.77
CA SER A 177 21.86 -9.11 -8.25
C SER A 177 21.28 -9.29 -9.65
N LYS A 178 21.80 -10.29 -10.40
CA LYS A 178 21.23 -10.76 -11.67
C LYS A 178 19.81 -11.31 -11.48
N ASN A 179 19.54 -11.92 -10.32
CA ASN A 179 18.21 -12.35 -9.94
C ASN A 179 17.44 -11.17 -9.38
N THR A 180 16.13 -11.16 -9.61
CA THR A 180 15.24 -10.14 -9.02
C THR A 180 15.37 -10.16 -7.50
N THR A 181 15.64 -8.99 -6.92
CA THR A 181 15.81 -8.85 -5.47
C THR A 181 14.88 -7.76 -4.99
N GLU A 182 13.76 -8.17 -4.41
CA GLU A 182 12.86 -7.24 -3.72
C GLU A 182 13.37 -6.92 -2.32
N PRO A 183 13.10 -5.72 -1.79
CA PRO A 183 13.34 -5.43 -0.38
C PRO A 183 12.55 -6.36 0.53
N LEU A 184 13.12 -6.70 1.68
CA LEU A 184 12.38 -7.38 2.74
C LEU A 184 11.36 -6.40 3.35
N LEU A 185 10.10 -6.80 3.39
CA LEU A 185 9.03 -6.04 4.06
C LEU A 185 8.87 -6.54 5.50
N ILE A 186 8.75 -5.60 6.44
CA ILE A 186 8.46 -5.88 7.85
C ILE A 186 7.33 -4.97 8.30
N ILE A 187 6.27 -5.55 8.82
CA ILE A 187 5.11 -4.80 9.34
C ILE A 187 5.00 -5.07 10.84
N ASP A 188 5.12 -4.00 11.64
CA ASP A 188 5.10 -4.07 13.11
C ASP A 188 6.02 -5.15 13.71
N GLY A 189 7.21 -5.33 13.09
CA GLY A 189 8.23 -6.30 13.53
C GLY A 189 8.09 -7.71 12.97
N VAL A 190 7.02 -8.02 12.23
CA VAL A 190 6.81 -9.33 11.58
C VAL A 190 7.22 -9.26 10.11
N PRO A 191 8.13 -10.15 9.64
CA PRO A 191 8.53 -10.20 8.25
C PRO A 191 7.39 -10.67 7.34
N SER A 192 7.25 -10.03 6.18
CA SER A 192 6.41 -10.45 5.08
C SER A 192 7.26 -10.87 3.88
N ASP A 193 6.81 -11.85 3.13
CA ASP A 193 7.59 -12.46 2.05
C ASP A 193 7.59 -11.65 0.74
N ALA A 194 6.66 -10.72 0.59
CA ALA A 194 6.54 -9.91 -0.61
C ALA A 194 6.22 -8.45 -0.29
N VAL A 195 6.81 -7.53 -1.04
CA VAL A 195 6.49 -6.10 -0.94
C VAL A 195 5.04 -5.83 -1.38
N SER A 196 4.50 -6.68 -2.25
CA SER A 196 3.10 -6.64 -2.67
C SER A 196 2.10 -6.76 -1.52
N ASP A 197 2.48 -7.31 -0.37
CA ASP A 197 1.61 -7.42 0.80
C ASP A 197 1.24 -6.05 1.41
N LEU A 198 1.97 -4.98 1.04
CA LEU A 198 1.57 -3.60 1.36
C LEU A 198 0.17 -3.24 0.82
N GLN A 199 -0.30 -3.88 -0.25
CA GLN A 199 -1.65 -3.67 -0.78
C GLN A 199 -2.76 -4.05 0.21
N TYR A 200 -2.44 -4.89 1.21
CA TYR A 200 -3.40 -5.31 2.24
C TYR A 200 -3.37 -4.40 3.48
N LEU A 201 -2.52 -3.36 3.48
CA LEU A 201 -2.43 -2.41 4.57
C LEU A 201 -3.17 -1.12 4.20
N ASN A 202 -4.08 -0.69 5.08
CA ASN A 202 -4.74 0.59 4.90
C ASN A 202 -3.73 1.73 5.10
N PRO A 203 -3.55 2.64 4.11
CA PRO A 203 -2.66 3.79 4.24
C PRO A 203 -2.92 4.67 5.46
N SER A 204 -4.20 4.80 5.89
CA SER A 204 -4.60 5.57 7.07
C SER A 204 -4.08 4.99 8.39
N ASP A 205 -3.71 3.70 8.41
CA ASP A 205 -3.16 3.05 9.60
C ASP A 205 -1.63 3.13 9.68
N ILE A 206 -0.95 3.64 8.65
CA ILE A 206 0.51 3.77 8.64
C ILE A 206 0.92 5.00 9.46
N GLU A 207 1.87 4.80 10.38
CA GLU A 207 2.55 5.88 11.13
C GLU A 207 3.84 6.30 10.43
N THR A 208 4.73 5.30 10.16
CA THR A 208 5.99 5.55 9.46
C THR A 208 6.37 4.40 8.53
N MET A 209 7.10 4.73 7.48
CA MET A 209 7.79 3.76 6.64
C MET A 209 9.28 4.08 6.58
N ASN A 210 10.11 3.14 7.04
CA ASN A 210 11.54 3.30 7.14
C ASN A 210 12.23 2.41 6.10
N PHE A 211 13.08 3.01 5.28
CA PHE A 211 13.84 2.32 4.24
C PHE A 211 15.29 2.17 4.69
N LEU A 212 15.66 0.95 5.09
CA LEU A 212 17.03 0.61 5.51
C LEU A 212 17.83 0.19 4.29
N LYS A 213 18.95 0.86 4.12
CA LYS A 213 19.88 0.66 3.00
C LYS A 213 21.25 0.31 3.54
N ASP A 214 22.06 -0.38 2.73
CA ASP A 214 23.46 -0.72 3.08
C ASP A 214 23.59 -1.54 4.38
N ALA A 215 24.64 -1.27 5.16
CA ALA A 215 24.96 -1.99 6.40
C ALA A 215 23.85 -1.96 7.46
N SER A 216 22.93 -0.99 7.42
CA SER A 216 21.79 -0.94 8.34
C SER A 216 20.82 -2.11 8.13
N ALA A 217 20.83 -2.71 6.94
CA ALA A 217 20.03 -3.89 6.61
C ALA A 217 20.69 -5.21 7.07
N ALA A 218 21.97 -5.22 7.45
CA ALA A 218 22.71 -6.45 7.76
C ALA A 218 22.13 -7.25 8.93
N ILE A 219 21.46 -6.60 9.87
CA ILE A 219 20.77 -7.29 10.98
C ILE A 219 19.64 -8.22 10.51
N TYR A 220 19.18 -8.07 9.25
CA TYR A 220 18.16 -8.91 8.62
C TYR A 220 18.73 -10.01 7.71
N GLY A 221 20.08 -10.07 7.57
CA GLY A 221 20.85 -11.19 7.05
C GLY A 221 20.45 -11.69 5.66
N ALA A 222 20.05 -12.97 5.58
CA ALA A 222 19.87 -13.72 4.33
C ALA A 222 18.76 -13.21 3.40
N LYS A 223 17.85 -12.36 3.87
CA LYS A 223 16.74 -11.79 3.09
C LYS A 223 16.96 -10.31 2.73
N ALA A 224 18.07 -9.68 3.13
CA ALA A 224 18.22 -8.23 3.15
C ALA A 224 18.99 -7.62 1.98
N ALA A 225 19.38 -8.41 0.96
CA ALA A 225 20.17 -7.90 -0.16
C ALA A 225 19.49 -6.78 -0.96
N GLY A 226 18.17 -6.79 -1.07
CA GLY A 226 17.37 -5.71 -1.67
C GLY A 226 17.13 -4.52 -0.75
N GLY A 227 17.70 -4.53 0.47
CA GLY A 227 17.36 -3.60 1.54
C GLY A 227 16.12 -4.04 2.34
N VAL A 228 15.66 -3.20 3.26
CA VAL A 228 14.53 -3.52 4.15
C VAL A 228 13.57 -2.33 4.21
N ILE A 229 12.29 -2.62 4.12
CA ILE A 229 11.19 -1.68 4.35
C ILE A 229 10.53 -2.05 5.67
N ILE A 230 10.59 -1.15 6.64
CA ILE A 230 9.92 -1.32 7.94
C ILE A 230 8.72 -0.41 7.97
N VAL A 231 7.55 -0.99 8.10
CA VAL A 231 6.29 -0.28 8.29
C VAL A 231 5.89 -0.35 9.75
N THR A 232 5.67 0.80 10.34
CA THR A 232 5.11 0.92 11.69
C THR A 232 3.71 1.47 11.56
N THR A 233 2.74 0.80 12.17
CA THR A 233 1.36 1.26 12.18
C THR A 233 1.07 2.15 13.37
N LYS A 234 0.02 2.99 13.24
CA LYS A 234 -0.41 3.92 14.29
C LYS A 234 -0.70 3.20 15.58
N ARG A 235 -0.04 3.63 16.65
CA ARG A 235 -0.20 3.07 17.99
C ARG A 235 -1.26 3.83 18.78
N PRO A 236 -1.97 3.15 19.69
CA PRO A 236 -2.91 3.80 20.58
C PRO A 236 -2.21 4.73 21.57
N GLN A 237 -2.87 5.83 21.93
CA GLN A 237 -2.39 6.78 22.93
C GLN A 237 -3.39 6.89 24.08
N ALA A 238 -2.88 7.10 25.31
CA ALA A 238 -3.74 7.37 26.46
C ALA A 238 -4.45 8.72 26.28
N GLY A 239 -5.72 8.75 26.64
CA GLY A 239 -6.54 9.94 26.54
C GLY A 239 -8.03 9.63 26.39
N LYS A 240 -8.83 10.67 26.23
CA LYS A 240 -10.27 10.55 25.94
C LYS A 240 -10.45 9.87 24.58
N LEU A 241 -11.64 9.28 24.40
CA LEU A 241 -12.02 8.71 23.11
C LEU A 241 -11.90 9.77 22.01
N LYS A 242 -11.08 9.44 20.99
CA LYS A 242 -10.92 10.18 19.75
C LYS A 242 -11.51 9.36 18.62
N ILE A 243 -12.40 9.99 17.85
CA ILE A 243 -13.01 9.41 16.66
C ILE A 243 -12.50 10.19 15.47
N GLU A 244 -11.95 9.48 14.48
CA GLU A 244 -11.46 10.08 13.24
C GLU A 244 -12.13 9.39 12.06
N TYR A 245 -12.66 10.19 11.15
CA TYR A 245 -13.21 9.74 9.89
C TYR A 245 -12.53 10.47 8.74
N ASN A 246 -12.03 9.70 7.76
CA ASN A 246 -11.50 10.21 6.52
C ASN A 246 -12.30 9.62 5.36
N GLY A 247 -12.86 10.47 4.53
CA GLY A 247 -13.59 10.07 3.34
C GLY A 247 -13.00 10.75 2.10
N SER A 248 -12.83 10.01 1.02
CA SER A 248 -12.41 10.55 -0.27
C SER A 248 -13.22 9.97 -1.41
N TYR A 249 -13.50 10.83 -2.38
CA TYR A 249 -14.04 10.47 -3.68
C TYR A 249 -13.10 10.99 -4.76
N THR A 250 -12.68 10.11 -5.65
CA THR A 250 -11.76 10.44 -6.72
C THR A 250 -12.40 10.10 -8.06
N ARG A 251 -12.50 11.09 -8.94
CA ARG A 251 -12.85 10.87 -10.34
C ARG A 251 -11.56 10.74 -11.14
N LYS A 252 -11.33 9.57 -11.69
CA LYS A 252 -10.17 9.26 -12.53
C LYS A 252 -10.52 9.58 -13.98
N MET A 253 -9.66 10.30 -14.65
CA MET A 253 -9.77 10.53 -16.09
C MET A 253 -8.69 9.72 -16.81
N PRO A 254 -8.95 9.20 -18.02
CA PRO A 254 -7.89 8.65 -18.83
C PRO A 254 -6.76 9.67 -18.96
N GLY A 255 -5.52 9.21 -18.78
CA GLY A 255 -4.34 10.08 -18.86
C GLY A 255 -4.05 10.56 -20.29
N LEU A 256 -2.81 10.96 -20.55
CA LEU A 256 -2.38 11.29 -21.90
C LEU A 256 -2.58 10.09 -22.82
N GLN A 257 -3.44 10.24 -23.81
CA GLN A 257 -3.68 9.25 -24.85
C GLN A 257 -3.10 9.79 -26.16
N ALA A 258 -2.61 8.88 -27.00
CA ALA A 258 -2.24 9.24 -28.34
C ALA A 258 -3.49 9.70 -29.11
N GLU A 259 -3.40 10.83 -29.77
CA GLU A 259 -4.43 11.26 -30.71
C GLU A 259 -4.40 10.30 -31.90
N LEU A 260 -5.51 9.61 -32.14
CA LEU A 260 -5.62 8.67 -33.25
C LEU A 260 -6.01 9.39 -34.50
N MET A 261 -5.45 8.96 -35.63
CA MET A 261 -5.84 9.46 -36.95
C MET A 261 -7.32 9.12 -37.25
N SER A 262 -8.02 10.06 -37.83
CA SER A 262 -9.31 9.79 -38.44
C SER A 262 -9.18 8.79 -39.61
N LEU A 263 -10.30 8.24 -40.06
CA LEU A 263 -10.30 7.33 -41.21
C LEU A 263 -9.61 7.93 -42.44
N ASP A 264 -9.89 9.20 -42.72
CA ASP A 264 -9.32 9.90 -43.89
C ASP A 264 -7.81 10.13 -43.77
N GLU A 265 -7.35 10.59 -42.63
CA GLU A 265 -5.92 10.82 -42.37
C GLU A 265 -5.14 9.49 -42.39
N TRP A 266 -5.68 8.44 -41.77
CA TRP A 266 -5.07 7.11 -41.76
C TRP A 266 -5.00 6.56 -43.21
N ALA A 267 -6.13 6.59 -43.94
CA ALA A 267 -6.21 6.06 -45.29
C ALA A 267 -5.25 6.84 -46.25
N GLY A 268 -5.23 8.16 -46.12
CA GLY A 268 -4.30 9.00 -46.94
C GLY A 268 -2.83 8.65 -46.67
N SER A 269 -2.45 8.55 -45.39
CA SER A 269 -1.09 8.20 -44.97
C SER A 269 -0.69 6.79 -45.43
N PHE A 270 -1.64 5.83 -45.32
CA PHE A 270 -1.41 4.45 -45.73
C PHE A 270 -1.25 4.30 -47.25
N LEU A 271 -2.11 4.94 -48.01
CA LEU A 271 -2.00 4.97 -49.51
C LEU A 271 -0.68 5.60 -49.95
N GLN A 272 -0.30 6.75 -49.37
CA GLN A 272 0.96 7.38 -49.69
C GLN A 272 2.17 6.49 -49.38
N ALA A 273 2.13 5.75 -48.22
CA ALA A 273 3.19 4.80 -47.89
C ALA A 273 3.28 3.66 -48.93
N MET A 274 2.14 3.14 -49.37
CA MET A 274 2.09 2.10 -50.42
C MET A 274 2.58 2.59 -51.76
N GLU A 275 2.20 3.79 -52.16
CA GLU A 275 2.69 4.42 -53.41
C GLU A 275 4.22 4.63 -53.38
N ASN A 276 4.77 5.02 -52.24
CA ASN A 276 6.21 5.14 -52.03
C ASN A 276 6.94 3.79 -52.18
N ASP A 277 6.28 2.68 -51.79
CA ASP A 277 6.77 1.31 -51.97
C ASP A 277 6.52 0.75 -53.39
N GLY A 278 5.92 1.54 -54.27
CA GLY A 278 5.60 1.14 -55.64
C GLY A 278 4.39 0.23 -55.78
N LEU A 279 3.53 0.19 -54.76
CA LEU A 279 2.29 -0.58 -54.72
C LEU A 279 1.15 0.27 -55.30
N ASP A 280 0.30 -0.34 -56.08
CA ASP A 280 -0.81 0.31 -56.77
C ASP A 280 -2.12 -0.50 -56.66
N ASP A 281 -3.08 -0.22 -57.55
CA ASP A 281 -4.37 -0.89 -57.63
C ASP A 281 -4.28 -2.40 -57.91
N THR A 282 -3.13 -2.99 -58.16
CA THR A 282 -2.92 -4.42 -58.23
C THR A 282 -2.85 -5.06 -56.86
N TYR A 283 -2.50 -4.28 -55.81
CA TYR A 283 -2.37 -4.73 -54.43
C TYR A 283 -3.71 -4.67 -53.70
N THR A 284 -4.09 -5.76 -53.07
CA THR A 284 -5.41 -5.97 -52.43
C THR A 284 -5.70 -4.88 -51.37
N TRP A 285 -4.73 -4.62 -50.47
CA TRP A 285 -4.89 -3.63 -49.42
C TRP A 285 -4.97 -2.20 -49.94
N TYR A 286 -4.26 -1.84 -51.01
CA TYR A 286 -4.35 -0.55 -51.65
C TYR A 286 -5.78 -0.28 -52.15
N ARG A 287 -6.38 -1.29 -52.83
CA ARG A 287 -7.78 -1.20 -53.31
C ARG A 287 -8.77 -1.11 -52.14
N TYR A 288 -8.51 -1.86 -51.06
CA TYR A 288 -9.37 -1.81 -49.88
C TYR A 288 -9.39 -0.44 -49.24
N VAL A 289 -8.23 0.20 -49.03
CA VAL A 289 -8.14 1.52 -48.43
C VAL A 289 -8.73 2.60 -49.32
N LYS A 290 -8.55 2.50 -50.62
CA LYS A 290 -9.24 3.40 -51.60
C LYS A 290 -10.77 3.26 -51.53
N LEU A 291 -11.26 2.03 -51.46
CA LEU A 291 -12.69 1.75 -51.31
C LEU A 291 -13.22 2.30 -49.99
N MET A 292 -12.44 2.19 -48.92
CA MET A 292 -12.75 2.71 -47.58
C MET A 292 -12.91 4.25 -47.62
N GLN A 293 -11.97 4.98 -48.25
CA GLN A 293 -12.08 6.43 -48.43
C GLN A 293 -13.31 6.85 -49.23
N ALA A 294 -13.59 6.10 -50.29
CA ALA A 294 -14.73 6.42 -51.16
C ALA A 294 -16.09 6.15 -50.53
N ASN A 295 -16.17 5.29 -49.53
CA ASN A 295 -17.40 4.83 -48.88
C ASN A 295 -17.43 5.11 -47.39
N LYS A 296 -16.81 6.14 -46.88
CA LYS A 296 -16.78 6.53 -45.50
C LYS A 296 -18.18 6.55 -44.87
N GLY A 297 -18.37 5.89 -43.74
CA GLY A 297 -19.66 5.73 -43.07
C GLY A 297 -20.57 4.66 -43.69
N GLY A 298 -20.17 4.08 -44.82
CA GLY A 298 -20.94 3.07 -45.54
C GLY A 298 -20.59 1.64 -45.13
N PHE A 299 -21.28 0.72 -45.83
CA PHE A 299 -21.07 -0.71 -45.64
C PHE A 299 -21.48 -1.44 -46.96
N ILE A 300 -20.75 -2.49 -47.29
CA ILE A 300 -21.06 -3.38 -48.44
C ILE A 300 -21.18 -4.77 -47.91
N ASN A 301 -22.39 -5.33 -48.00
CA ASN A 301 -22.67 -6.71 -47.65
C ASN A 301 -22.14 -7.64 -48.76
N VAL A 302 -21.24 -8.54 -48.44
CA VAL A 302 -20.63 -9.49 -49.38
C VAL A 302 -20.80 -10.95 -48.90
N HIS A 303 -21.05 -11.15 -47.60
CA HIS A 303 -21.06 -12.47 -46.98
C HIS A 303 -22.22 -13.34 -47.49
N ASP A 304 -23.34 -12.79 -47.84
CA ASP A 304 -24.53 -13.50 -48.36
C ASP A 304 -24.58 -13.66 -49.89
N GLY A 305 -23.57 -13.10 -50.58
CA GLY A 305 -23.49 -13.14 -52.04
C GLY A 305 -24.44 -12.18 -52.76
N SER A 306 -25.12 -11.29 -52.04
CA SER A 306 -26.01 -10.28 -52.63
C SER A 306 -25.26 -9.21 -53.44
N ASN A 307 -24.01 -8.97 -53.11
CA ASN A 307 -23.11 -8.07 -53.84
C ASN A 307 -21.88 -8.82 -54.35
N PRO A 308 -21.38 -8.50 -55.57
CA PRO A 308 -20.10 -9.03 -55.99
C PRO A 308 -18.97 -8.52 -55.09
N ASN A 309 -18.02 -9.41 -54.76
CA ASN A 309 -16.88 -8.99 -53.96
C ASN A 309 -16.06 -7.91 -54.72
N PRO A 310 -16.03 -6.66 -54.25
CA PRO A 310 -15.35 -5.55 -54.93
C PRO A 310 -13.84 -5.74 -54.96
N ILE A 311 -13.28 -6.62 -54.14
CA ILE A 311 -11.83 -6.87 -54.01
C ILE A 311 -11.56 -8.37 -54.06
N PRO A 312 -11.40 -8.97 -55.22
CA PRO A 312 -11.05 -10.37 -55.39
C PRO A 312 -9.76 -10.70 -54.63
N GLY A 313 -9.78 -11.78 -53.87
CA GLY A 313 -8.65 -12.23 -53.00
C GLY A 313 -8.66 -11.74 -51.55
N MET A 314 -9.59 -10.87 -51.20
CA MET A 314 -9.73 -10.38 -49.83
C MET A 314 -10.86 -11.08 -49.05
N GLY A 315 -11.10 -12.33 -49.21
CA GLY A 315 -12.11 -13.08 -48.50
C GLY A 315 -13.53 -12.55 -48.61
N VAL A 316 -14.52 -13.36 -48.19
CA VAL A 316 -15.95 -13.03 -48.23
C VAL A 316 -16.41 -12.38 -46.91
N ASN A 317 -15.85 -11.21 -46.58
CA ASN A 317 -16.23 -10.47 -45.39
C ASN A 317 -16.97 -9.20 -45.80
N ASP A 318 -17.88 -8.76 -44.94
CA ASP A 318 -18.51 -7.44 -45.14
C ASP A 318 -17.46 -6.33 -45.08
N TYR A 319 -17.59 -5.36 -45.95
CA TYR A 319 -16.76 -4.16 -45.91
C TYR A 319 -17.51 -3.07 -45.15
N VAL A 320 -16.96 -2.70 -43.98
CA VAL A 320 -17.52 -1.65 -43.13
C VAL A 320 -16.52 -0.54 -42.96
N PHE A 321 -16.96 0.69 -43.16
CA PHE A 321 -16.09 1.88 -43.28
C PHE A 321 -16.53 2.98 -42.28
N GLN A 322 -16.60 2.63 -40.99
CA GLN A 322 -16.95 3.58 -39.93
C GLN A 322 -15.71 4.41 -39.53
N ASP A 323 -15.93 5.67 -39.16
CA ASP A 323 -14.87 6.49 -38.58
C ASP A 323 -14.98 6.37 -37.04
N VAL A 324 -14.13 5.57 -36.44
CA VAL A 324 -14.23 5.20 -35.01
C VAL A 324 -12.94 5.59 -34.29
N ASN A 325 -13.08 6.44 -33.25
CA ASN A 325 -12.01 6.65 -32.30
C ASN A 325 -12.06 5.54 -31.22
N TRP A 326 -11.27 4.50 -31.41
CA TRP A 326 -11.23 3.37 -30.49
C TRP A 326 -10.72 3.71 -29.11
N THR A 327 -9.96 4.80 -28.96
CA THR A 327 -9.54 5.30 -27.65
C THR A 327 -10.75 5.72 -26.81
N ASP A 328 -11.68 6.47 -27.41
CA ASP A 328 -12.91 6.90 -26.72
C ASP A 328 -13.91 5.75 -26.52
N VAL A 329 -13.87 4.73 -27.37
CA VAL A 329 -14.68 3.52 -27.20
C VAL A 329 -14.22 2.71 -26.01
N MET A 330 -12.91 2.53 -25.85
CA MET A 330 -12.34 1.64 -24.85
C MET A 330 -12.15 2.30 -23.49
N TRP A 331 -11.86 3.60 -23.44
CA TRP A 331 -11.47 4.29 -22.23
C TRP A 331 -12.41 5.42 -21.87
N GLY A 332 -12.64 5.60 -20.58
CA GLY A 332 -13.51 6.65 -20.06
C GLY A 332 -13.21 7.00 -18.61
N PRO A 333 -13.98 7.96 -18.03
CA PRO A 333 -13.82 8.30 -16.64
C PRO A 333 -14.27 7.14 -15.73
N ALA A 334 -13.59 6.98 -14.62
CA ALA A 334 -13.90 6.02 -13.56
C ALA A 334 -13.96 6.70 -12.19
N ASN A 335 -14.51 6.01 -11.22
CA ASN A 335 -14.67 6.54 -9.87
C ASN A 335 -13.94 5.65 -8.86
N SER A 336 -13.43 6.26 -7.81
CA SER A 336 -12.87 5.56 -6.66
C SER A 336 -13.34 6.24 -5.39
N THR A 337 -13.71 5.45 -4.38
CA THR A 337 -14.11 5.96 -3.08
C THR A 337 -13.35 5.25 -1.98
N GLN A 338 -12.97 5.99 -0.95
CA GLN A 338 -12.34 5.44 0.23
C GLN A 338 -12.93 6.06 1.48
N HIS A 339 -13.22 5.22 2.47
CA HIS A 339 -13.78 5.62 3.75
C HIS A 339 -13.04 4.91 4.87
N ASP A 340 -12.44 5.67 5.78
CA ASP A 340 -11.68 5.16 6.90
C ASP A 340 -12.23 5.74 8.20
N LEU A 341 -12.57 4.88 9.15
CA LEU A 341 -13.08 5.24 10.46
C LEU A 341 -12.16 4.66 11.53
N SER A 342 -11.74 5.45 12.50
CA SER A 342 -10.97 4.95 13.62
C SER A 342 -11.43 5.50 14.97
N PHE A 343 -11.25 4.68 15.99
CA PHE A 343 -11.54 4.96 17.40
C PHE A 343 -10.27 4.71 18.19
N SER A 344 -9.82 5.68 18.96
CA SER A 344 -8.64 5.51 19.81
C SER A 344 -8.86 6.17 21.17
N GLY A 345 -8.21 5.64 22.19
CA GLY A 345 -8.29 6.15 23.54
C GLY A 345 -7.71 5.19 24.57
N GLY A 346 -8.01 5.44 25.84
CA GLY A 346 -7.58 4.59 26.93
C GLY A 346 -6.98 5.38 28.10
N ASN A 347 -6.41 4.65 29.02
CA ASN A 347 -5.76 5.19 30.21
C ASN A 347 -4.28 4.75 30.29
N GLU A 348 -3.61 5.00 31.40
CA GLU A 348 -2.19 4.64 31.59
C GLU A 348 -1.93 3.13 31.55
N LYS A 349 -2.96 2.29 31.84
CA LYS A 349 -2.85 0.82 31.86
C LYS A 349 -3.25 0.17 30.56
N VAL A 350 -4.30 0.68 29.91
CA VAL A 350 -4.83 0.09 28.68
C VAL A 350 -5.10 1.22 27.67
N THR A 351 -4.47 1.11 26.51
CA THR A 351 -4.76 1.95 25.37
C THR A 351 -5.18 1.10 24.18
N TYR A 352 -6.10 1.62 23.37
CA TYR A 352 -6.64 0.92 22.21
C TYR A 352 -6.80 1.85 21.01
N ARG A 353 -6.65 1.27 19.82
CA ARG A 353 -7.03 1.86 18.54
C ARG A 353 -7.73 0.78 17.71
N LEU A 354 -8.94 1.09 17.26
CA LEU A 354 -9.71 0.29 16.31
C LEU A 354 -9.85 1.09 15.04
N SER A 355 -9.64 0.47 13.89
CA SER A 355 -9.89 1.09 12.59
C SER A 355 -10.63 0.13 11.67
N ALA A 356 -11.47 0.70 10.81
CA ALA A 356 -12.18 0.03 9.74
C ALA A 356 -12.09 0.89 8.47
N GLY A 357 -11.82 0.26 7.34
CA GLY A 357 -11.69 0.94 6.06
C GLY A 357 -12.47 0.21 4.96
N TYR A 358 -12.97 0.99 4.02
CA TYR A 358 -13.57 0.54 2.78
C TYR A 358 -12.95 1.29 1.61
N LEU A 359 -12.55 0.55 0.57
CA LEU A 359 -12.10 1.08 -0.70
C LEU A 359 -12.89 0.44 -1.83
N PHE A 360 -13.40 1.25 -2.73
CA PHE A 360 -13.85 0.85 -4.05
C PHE A 360 -13.03 1.58 -5.10
N ASP A 361 -12.45 0.86 -6.04
CA ASP A 361 -11.60 1.39 -7.10
C ASP A 361 -12.00 0.81 -8.45
N ASP A 362 -12.57 1.64 -9.33
CA ASP A 362 -13.03 1.26 -10.65
C ASP A 362 -11.96 1.54 -11.72
N SER A 363 -12.04 0.84 -12.84
CA SER A 363 -11.14 1.00 -13.98
C SER A 363 -11.61 2.07 -14.96
N ASN A 364 -10.66 2.70 -15.65
CA ASN A 364 -10.96 3.55 -16.80
C ASN A 364 -11.38 2.76 -18.05
N LEU A 365 -11.30 1.44 -18.04
CA LEU A 365 -11.79 0.57 -19.12
C LEU A 365 -13.33 0.55 -19.09
N ARG A 366 -13.97 0.89 -20.21
CA ARG A 366 -15.43 1.05 -20.26
C ARG A 366 -16.21 -0.24 -20.37
N TRP A 367 -15.58 -1.33 -20.82
CA TRP A 367 -16.21 -2.59 -21.17
C TRP A 367 -15.80 -3.69 -20.20
N GLY A 368 -16.78 -4.49 -19.82
CA GLY A 368 -16.59 -5.53 -18.82
C GLY A 368 -16.41 -4.98 -17.42
N GLU A 369 -16.66 -5.79 -16.41
CA GLU A 369 -16.44 -5.41 -15.01
C GLU A 369 -14.95 -5.50 -14.68
N ASN A 370 -14.36 -4.36 -14.27
CA ASN A 370 -12.96 -4.29 -13.91
C ASN A 370 -12.77 -3.34 -12.72
N ASN A 371 -12.89 -3.90 -11.51
CA ASN A 371 -12.84 -3.14 -10.27
C ASN A 371 -12.16 -3.90 -9.13
N ASN A 372 -11.86 -3.18 -8.06
CA ASN A 372 -11.33 -3.71 -6.82
C ASN A 372 -12.11 -3.13 -5.63
N GLN A 373 -12.59 -4.01 -4.76
CA GLN A 373 -13.20 -3.66 -3.49
C GLN A 373 -12.37 -4.21 -2.34
N GLN A 374 -12.15 -3.41 -1.31
CA GLN A 374 -11.37 -3.84 -0.16
C GLN A 374 -12.00 -3.37 1.14
N TYR A 375 -12.12 -4.29 2.08
CA TYR A 375 -12.57 -4.07 3.45
C TYR A 375 -11.40 -4.36 4.37
N THR A 376 -11.08 -3.42 5.27
CA THR A 376 -10.00 -3.57 6.23
C THR A 376 -10.52 -3.39 7.64
N PHE A 377 -10.00 -4.17 8.56
CA PHE A 377 -10.22 -4.03 9.99
C PHE A 377 -8.89 -4.17 10.73
N ARG A 378 -8.64 -3.31 11.71
CA ARG A 378 -7.45 -3.40 12.55
C ARG A 378 -7.78 -3.04 14.00
N SER A 379 -7.23 -3.80 14.92
CA SER A 379 -7.25 -3.55 16.36
C SER A 379 -5.81 -3.51 16.87
N SER A 380 -5.41 -2.44 17.52
CA SER A 380 -4.11 -2.29 18.15
C SER A 380 -4.30 -1.93 19.63
N ASN A 381 -3.73 -2.72 20.51
CA ASN A 381 -3.91 -2.58 21.96
C ASN A 381 -2.56 -2.60 22.65
N VAL A 382 -2.38 -1.77 23.66
CA VAL A 382 -1.23 -1.83 24.57
C VAL A 382 -1.75 -1.94 25.99
N ILE A 383 -1.36 -3.01 26.69
CA ILE A 383 -1.78 -3.34 28.03
C ILE A 383 -0.55 -3.38 28.94
N LYS A 384 -0.47 -2.47 29.89
CA LYS A 384 0.49 -2.56 31.01
C LYS A 384 -0.09 -3.46 32.08
N ALA A 385 0.15 -4.77 31.92
CA ALA A 385 -0.37 -5.77 32.85
C ALA A 385 0.19 -5.62 34.27
N THR A 386 1.46 -5.20 34.36
CA THR A 386 2.12 -4.79 35.60
C THR A 386 3.07 -3.62 35.28
N ASP A 387 3.72 -3.05 36.31
CA ASP A 387 4.76 -2.01 36.12
C ASP A 387 5.95 -2.49 35.29
N ARG A 388 6.11 -3.81 35.14
CA ARG A 388 7.23 -4.44 34.43
C ARG A 388 6.81 -5.20 33.16
N LEU A 389 5.53 -5.57 33.01
CA LEU A 389 5.03 -6.35 31.89
C LEU A 389 4.09 -5.51 31.03
N THR A 390 4.48 -5.33 29.78
CA THR A 390 3.64 -4.73 28.75
C THR A 390 3.31 -5.76 27.67
N ILE A 391 2.05 -5.82 27.28
CA ILE A 391 1.54 -6.66 26.18
C ILE A 391 1.09 -5.72 25.07
N GLU A 392 1.63 -5.90 23.87
CA GLU A 392 1.22 -5.19 22.67
C GLU A 392 0.56 -6.20 21.73
N SER A 393 -0.71 -5.96 21.38
CA SER A 393 -1.51 -6.85 20.53
C SER A 393 -1.97 -6.10 19.31
N VAL A 394 -1.70 -6.65 18.13
CA VAL A 394 -2.19 -6.13 16.85
C VAL A 394 -2.88 -7.25 16.08
N ILE A 395 -4.16 -7.04 15.79
CA ILE A 395 -4.97 -7.96 14.98
C ILE A 395 -5.47 -7.19 13.77
N SER A 396 -5.33 -7.76 12.57
CA SER A 396 -5.93 -7.19 11.38
C SER A 396 -6.55 -8.25 10.48
N ALA A 397 -7.62 -7.86 9.80
CA ALA A 397 -8.29 -8.66 8.80
C ALA A 397 -8.56 -7.80 7.57
N VAL A 398 -8.35 -8.38 6.39
CA VAL A 398 -8.60 -7.74 5.11
C VAL A 398 -9.38 -8.72 4.23
N ARG A 399 -10.43 -8.21 3.56
CA ARG A 399 -11.09 -8.90 2.48
C ARG A 399 -11.00 -8.03 1.24
N LYS A 400 -10.35 -8.54 0.21
CA LYS A 400 -10.22 -7.91 -1.10
C LYS A 400 -10.98 -8.74 -2.12
N GLU A 401 -11.85 -8.10 -2.87
CA GLU A 401 -12.53 -8.68 -4.05
C GLU A 401 -12.11 -7.89 -5.28
N GLN A 402 -11.65 -8.61 -6.28
CA GLN A 402 -11.24 -8.05 -7.55
C GLN A 402 -11.93 -8.80 -8.68
N VAL A 403 -12.48 -8.04 -9.62
CA VAL A 403 -13.10 -8.57 -10.83
C VAL A 403 -12.37 -7.98 -12.03
N THR A 404 -12.02 -8.81 -12.99
CA THR A 404 -11.42 -8.40 -14.27
C THR A 404 -12.01 -9.20 -15.40
N PRO A 405 -12.14 -8.66 -16.62
CA PRO A 405 -12.54 -9.47 -17.78
C PRO A 405 -11.51 -10.56 -18.06
N THR A 406 -11.94 -11.79 -18.27
CA THR A 406 -11.05 -12.94 -18.54
C THR A 406 -10.20 -12.72 -19.80
N GLN A 407 -10.76 -12.03 -20.80
CA GLN A 407 -10.13 -11.79 -22.10
C GLN A 407 -9.36 -10.45 -22.19
N ILE A 408 -9.07 -9.79 -21.06
CA ILE A 408 -8.47 -8.46 -21.06
C ILE A 408 -7.11 -8.42 -21.79
N GLY A 409 -6.24 -9.40 -21.57
CA GLY A 409 -4.94 -9.47 -22.25
C GLY A 409 -5.09 -9.60 -23.77
N ARG A 410 -6.07 -10.39 -24.24
CA ARG A 410 -6.34 -10.56 -25.66
C ARG A 410 -6.99 -9.32 -26.25
N ALA A 411 -7.97 -8.71 -25.58
CA ALA A 411 -8.63 -7.50 -26.01
C ALA A 411 -7.66 -6.33 -26.17
N LEU A 412 -6.72 -6.16 -25.22
CA LEU A 412 -5.72 -5.11 -25.29
C LEU A 412 -4.61 -5.38 -26.30
N ASN A 413 -4.36 -6.65 -26.69
CA ASN A 413 -3.41 -6.99 -27.75
C ASN A 413 -3.96 -6.76 -29.17
N VAL A 414 -5.29 -6.71 -29.32
CA VAL A 414 -5.95 -6.30 -30.58
C VAL A 414 -5.95 -4.76 -30.74
N THR A 415 -4.96 -4.12 -30.22
CA THR A 415 -4.95 -2.70 -29.85
C THR A 415 -4.77 -1.70 -30.96
N THR A 416 -4.75 -2.09 -32.21
CA THR A 416 -4.87 -1.14 -33.30
C THR A 416 -6.01 -1.56 -34.22
N PRO A 417 -7.26 -1.49 -33.75
CA PRO A 417 -8.34 -1.60 -34.70
C PRO A 417 -8.19 -0.46 -35.68
N LEU A 418 -8.19 -0.80 -36.96
CA LEU A 418 -8.23 0.18 -38.05
C LEU A 418 -9.38 1.15 -37.78
N PRO A 419 -9.24 2.45 -38.02
CA PRO A 419 -10.31 3.42 -37.80
C PRO A 419 -11.62 3.01 -38.46
N GLY A 420 -11.58 2.30 -39.60
CA GLY A 420 -12.76 1.81 -40.30
C GLY A 420 -13.57 0.71 -39.66
N ARG A 421 -13.11 0.12 -38.54
CA ARG A 421 -13.82 -0.99 -37.89
C ARG A 421 -14.93 -0.50 -36.97
N PRO A 422 -16.15 -1.03 -37.09
CA PRO A 422 -17.27 -0.64 -36.24
C PRO A 422 -17.15 -1.22 -34.83
N VAL A 423 -17.79 -0.57 -33.86
CA VAL A 423 -17.89 -1.03 -32.47
C VAL A 423 -18.84 -2.22 -32.33
N SER A 424 -19.89 -2.26 -33.15
CA SER A 424 -20.96 -3.25 -33.14
C SER A 424 -21.54 -3.42 -34.54
N THR A 425 -22.43 -4.39 -34.71
CA THR A 425 -23.31 -4.50 -35.86
C THR A 425 -24.28 -3.31 -35.94
N ILE A 426 -25.03 -3.18 -37.03
CA ILE A 426 -26.02 -2.10 -37.20
C ILE A 426 -27.12 -2.13 -36.13
N ASP A 427 -27.42 -3.31 -35.59
CA ASP A 427 -28.43 -3.54 -34.53
C ASP A 427 -27.79 -3.70 -33.12
N GLY A 428 -26.51 -3.32 -32.95
CA GLY A 428 -25.84 -3.26 -31.64
C GLY A 428 -25.33 -4.59 -31.08
N LYS A 429 -25.17 -5.63 -31.91
CA LYS A 429 -24.65 -6.95 -31.50
C LYS A 429 -23.13 -7.07 -31.67
N PRO A 430 -22.50 -8.14 -31.10
CA PRO A 430 -21.08 -8.41 -31.25
C PRO A 430 -20.66 -8.63 -32.71
N TYR A 431 -19.83 -7.77 -33.24
CA TYR A 431 -19.36 -7.79 -34.63
C TYR A 431 -18.04 -8.54 -34.76
N LEU A 432 -17.98 -9.42 -35.80
CA LEU A 432 -16.76 -10.12 -36.20
C LEU A 432 -16.41 -9.80 -37.66
N TRP A 433 -15.21 -9.28 -37.91
CA TRP A 433 -14.68 -9.04 -39.23
C TRP A 433 -13.66 -10.11 -39.61
N GLY A 434 -14.06 -11.07 -40.45
CA GLY A 434 -13.20 -12.20 -40.80
C GLY A 434 -12.81 -13.04 -39.61
N THR A 435 -11.52 -12.97 -39.25
CA THR A 435 -10.97 -13.63 -38.05
C THR A 435 -10.76 -12.64 -36.90
N ASP A 436 -11.06 -11.35 -37.10
CA ASP A 436 -10.76 -10.28 -36.15
C ASP A 436 -12.02 -9.86 -35.38
N TYR A 437 -12.05 -10.21 -34.12
CA TYR A 437 -13.08 -9.81 -33.18
C TYR A 437 -12.86 -8.40 -32.67
N THR A 438 -13.92 -7.74 -32.22
CA THR A 438 -13.85 -6.43 -31.61
C THR A 438 -13.52 -6.54 -30.12
N ALA A 439 -12.56 -5.71 -29.66
CA ALA A 439 -12.01 -5.79 -28.31
C ALA A 439 -13.04 -5.56 -27.22
N ASN A 440 -13.97 -4.64 -27.43
CA ASN A 440 -15.02 -4.29 -26.49
C ASN A 440 -15.93 -5.49 -26.14
N TRP A 441 -16.34 -6.25 -27.14
CA TRP A 441 -17.21 -7.42 -26.92
C TRP A 441 -16.49 -8.60 -26.27
N LEU A 442 -15.18 -8.75 -26.50
CA LEU A 442 -14.37 -9.70 -25.74
C LEU A 442 -14.36 -9.37 -24.25
N LEU A 443 -14.29 -8.08 -23.91
CA LEU A 443 -14.30 -7.64 -22.52
C LEU A 443 -15.67 -7.82 -21.89
N GLU A 444 -16.73 -7.47 -22.61
CA GLU A 444 -18.10 -7.46 -22.10
C GLU A 444 -18.68 -8.88 -21.94
N LEU A 445 -18.45 -9.75 -22.94
CA LEU A 445 -19.10 -11.06 -23.01
C LEU A 445 -18.14 -12.24 -22.79
N GLY A 446 -16.83 -12.03 -22.88
CA GLY A 446 -15.82 -13.09 -22.84
C GLY A 446 -15.64 -13.76 -21.49
N GLY A 447 -16.38 -13.34 -20.47
CA GLY A 447 -16.35 -13.88 -19.12
C GLY A 447 -15.52 -13.04 -18.13
N GLU A 448 -15.55 -13.47 -16.89
CA GLU A 448 -14.96 -12.76 -15.75
C GLU A 448 -13.94 -13.62 -15.00
N ASN A 449 -12.93 -12.96 -14.44
CA ASN A 449 -11.97 -13.53 -13.51
C ASN A 449 -12.17 -12.81 -12.16
N LYS A 450 -12.78 -13.51 -11.21
CA LYS A 450 -13.02 -13.01 -9.86
C LYS A 450 -11.99 -13.57 -8.89
N LEU A 451 -11.27 -12.70 -8.21
CA LEU A 451 -10.30 -13.02 -7.16
C LEU A 451 -10.79 -12.50 -5.82
N VAL A 452 -10.97 -13.38 -4.86
CA VAL A 452 -11.27 -13.03 -3.47
C VAL A 452 -10.08 -13.40 -2.59
N VAL A 453 -9.48 -12.42 -1.96
CA VAL A 453 -8.38 -12.62 -1.01
C VAL A 453 -8.85 -12.25 0.39
N THR A 454 -8.63 -13.14 1.34
CA THR A 454 -8.86 -12.88 2.76
C THR A 454 -7.54 -13.05 3.50
N THR A 455 -7.11 -11.99 4.18
CA THR A 455 -5.90 -12.00 4.99
C THR A 455 -6.26 -11.77 6.45
N PHE A 456 -5.66 -12.55 7.33
CA PHE A 456 -5.74 -12.35 8.78
C PHE A 456 -4.32 -12.29 9.35
N ASN A 457 -4.05 -11.30 10.21
CA ASN A 457 -2.75 -11.14 10.87
C ASN A 457 -2.97 -10.99 12.37
N LEU A 458 -2.15 -11.68 13.13
CA LEU A 458 -2.03 -11.58 14.58
C LEU A 458 -0.56 -11.30 14.92
N ASN A 459 -0.30 -10.27 15.70
CA ASN A 459 1.02 -9.93 16.22
C ASN A 459 0.91 -9.63 17.72
N GLU A 460 1.52 -10.49 18.54
CA GLU A 460 1.53 -10.38 19.99
C GLU A 460 2.97 -10.16 20.46
N THR A 461 3.21 -9.06 21.15
CA THR A 461 4.54 -8.75 21.72
C THR A 461 4.45 -8.60 23.23
N LEU A 462 5.24 -9.38 23.93
CA LEU A 462 5.44 -9.32 25.37
C LEU A 462 6.75 -8.60 25.66
N LYS A 463 6.71 -7.55 26.47
CA LYS A 463 7.90 -6.81 26.93
C LYS A 463 7.97 -6.89 28.45
N TYR A 464 9.06 -7.44 28.96
CA TYR A 464 9.30 -7.55 30.40
C TYR A 464 10.56 -6.80 30.82
N GLN A 465 10.40 -5.85 31.72
CA GLN A 465 11.49 -5.02 32.24
C GLN A 465 12.03 -5.65 33.53
N PHE A 466 13.18 -6.31 33.45
CA PHE A 466 13.85 -6.89 34.64
C PHE A 466 14.42 -5.82 35.54
N THR A 467 15.16 -4.86 34.95
CA THR A 467 15.70 -3.69 35.59
C THR A 467 15.46 -2.47 34.70
N LYS A 468 15.86 -1.28 35.13
CA LYS A 468 15.78 -0.07 34.28
C LYS A 468 16.62 -0.22 33.00
N GLU A 469 17.67 -1.01 33.06
CA GLU A 469 18.62 -1.22 31.98
C GLU A 469 18.34 -2.45 31.12
N LEU A 470 17.72 -3.53 31.69
CA LEU A 470 17.55 -4.81 31.06
C LEU A 470 16.08 -5.10 30.75
N THR A 471 15.76 -5.28 29.47
CA THR A 471 14.43 -5.61 28.98
C THR A 471 14.49 -6.87 28.12
N ALA A 472 13.53 -7.79 28.29
CA ALA A 472 13.26 -8.89 27.37
C ALA A 472 12.05 -8.54 26.51
N SER A 473 12.11 -8.91 25.23
CA SER A 473 10.97 -8.84 24.33
C SER A 473 10.78 -10.18 23.64
N ALA A 474 9.54 -10.64 23.53
CA ALA A 474 9.16 -11.82 22.77
C ALA A 474 7.97 -11.47 21.87
N THR A 475 8.07 -11.77 20.59
CA THR A 475 7.02 -11.51 19.62
C THR A 475 6.58 -12.80 18.93
N PHE A 476 5.28 -13.01 18.87
CA PHE A 476 4.64 -14.04 18.05
C PHE A 476 3.84 -13.37 16.95
N GLY A 477 4.18 -13.67 15.71
CA GLY A 477 3.46 -13.24 14.51
C GLY A 477 2.83 -14.43 13.79
N TYR A 478 1.57 -14.32 13.44
CA TYR A 478 0.89 -15.25 12.55
C TYR A 478 0.17 -14.46 11.45
N SER A 479 0.36 -14.88 10.21
CA SER A 479 -0.34 -14.31 9.06
C SER A 479 -0.87 -15.44 8.20
N THR A 480 -2.15 -15.38 7.83
CA THR A 480 -2.72 -16.27 6.81
C THR A 480 -3.31 -15.46 5.68
N ASN A 481 -3.04 -15.90 4.45
CA ASN A 481 -3.59 -15.35 3.23
C ASN A 481 -4.29 -16.47 2.47
N SER A 482 -5.60 -16.37 2.30
CA SER A 482 -6.41 -17.31 1.53
C SER A 482 -6.94 -16.61 0.29
N ALA A 483 -6.64 -17.14 -0.88
CA ALA A 483 -7.08 -16.60 -2.15
C ALA A 483 -7.90 -17.62 -2.92
N ILE A 484 -9.10 -17.23 -3.35
CA ILE A 484 -9.97 -18.01 -4.21
C ILE A 484 -10.11 -17.24 -5.53
N ARG A 485 -9.75 -17.89 -6.63
CA ARG A 485 -9.88 -17.36 -7.98
C ARG A 485 -10.85 -18.19 -8.77
N ASP A 486 -11.89 -17.53 -9.26
CA ASP A 486 -12.89 -18.09 -10.18
C ASP A 486 -12.71 -17.41 -11.54
N GLU A 487 -12.25 -18.15 -12.54
CA GLU A 487 -11.95 -17.67 -13.88
C GLU A 487 -12.88 -18.35 -14.87
N LYS A 488 -13.75 -17.57 -15.49
CA LYS A 488 -14.69 -18.05 -16.51
C LYS A 488 -14.33 -17.44 -17.85
N MET A 489 -14.15 -18.27 -18.86
CA MET A 489 -14.04 -17.89 -20.25
C MET A 489 -15.31 -18.41 -20.98
N LYS A 490 -16.12 -17.48 -21.47
CA LYS A 490 -17.39 -17.76 -22.12
C LYS A 490 -17.24 -17.74 -23.63
N SER A 491 -18.01 -18.56 -24.33
CA SER A 491 -18.21 -18.44 -25.79
C SER A 491 -19.01 -17.19 -26.11
N ILE A 492 -18.67 -16.57 -27.24
CA ILE A 492 -19.37 -15.38 -27.72
C ILE A 492 -20.01 -15.72 -29.05
N GLN A 493 -21.32 -15.41 -29.20
CA GLN A 493 -22.00 -15.47 -30.50
C GLN A 493 -21.66 -14.21 -31.28
N TRP A 494 -21.03 -14.39 -32.44
CA TRP A 494 -20.62 -13.29 -33.31
C TRP A 494 -21.61 -13.12 -34.47
N TYR A 495 -21.65 -11.91 -35.01
CA TYR A 495 -22.60 -11.52 -36.07
C TYR A 495 -21.86 -10.78 -37.19
N HIS A 496 -22.44 -10.88 -38.41
CA HIS A 496 -22.11 -10.00 -39.52
C HIS A 496 -22.63 -8.59 -39.26
N TYR A 497 -22.16 -7.59 -40.01
CA TYR A 497 -22.52 -6.20 -39.74
C TYR A 497 -24.03 -5.95 -39.86
N ASP A 498 -24.73 -6.66 -40.74
CA ASP A 498 -26.19 -6.59 -40.91
C ASP A 498 -27.00 -7.24 -39.77
N GLY A 499 -26.35 -7.80 -38.77
CA GLY A 499 -26.96 -8.44 -37.61
C GLY A 499 -27.32 -9.93 -37.82
N THR A 500 -27.02 -10.53 -38.98
CA THR A 500 -27.15 -11.96 -39.19
C THR A 500 -26.06 -12.76 -38.47
N VAL A 501 -26.37 -14.00 -38.04
CA VAL A 501 -25.42 -14.83 -37.31
C VAL A 501 -24.22 -15.17 -38.19
N ASN A 502 -23.03 -14.89 -37.71
CA ASN A 502 -21.81 -15.31 -38.37
C ASN A 502 -21.51 -16.77 -38.03
N THR A 503 -21.68 -17.64 -39.00
CA THR A 503 -21.47 -19.11 -38.89
C THR A 503 -20.08 -19.54 -39.39
N SER A 504 -19.22 -18.57 -39.78
CA SER A 504 -17.86 -18.87 -40.22
C SER A 504 -17.09 -19.65 -39.16
N THR A 505 -16.65 -20.86 -39.53
CA THR A 505 -15.86 -21.75 -38.66
C THR A 505 -14.40 -21.29 -38.55
N ALA A 506 -13.99 -20.29 -39.30
CA ALA A 506 -12.66 -19.72 -39.28
C ALA A 506 -12.48 -18.73 -38.09
N ASN A 507 -12.64 -19.22 -36.86
CA ASN A 507 -12.41 -18.55 -35.58
C ASN A 507 -13.51 -17.68 -34.95
N PRO A 508 -14.68 -18.17 -34.60
CA PRO A 508 -15.41 -17.52 -33.50
C PRO A 508 -14.73 -17.85 -32.15
N TYR A 509 -13.68 -17.16 -31.78
CA TYR A 509 -13.05 -17.31 -30.45
C TYR A 509 -13.75 -16.42 -29.43
N PRO A 510 -13.95 -16.89 -28.21
CA PRO A 510 -13.90 -18.31 -27.84
C PRO A 510 -15.11 -19.09 -28.36
N THR A 511 -14.86 -20.26 -28.88
CA THR A 511 -15.92 -21.22 -29.22
C THR A 511 -16.52 -21.84 -27.98
N GLN A 512 -17.66 -22.53 -28.11
CA GLN A 512 -18.25 -23.28 -26.99
C GLN A 512 -17.28 -24.36 -26.46
N ALA A 513 -16.56 -25.05 -27.32
CA ALA A 513 -15.58 -26.06 -26.92
C ALA A 513 -14.36 -25.44 -26.16
N GLU A 514 -14.03 -24.18 -26.45
CA GLU A 514 -12.97 -23.44 -25.79
C GLU A 514 -13.45 -22.73 -24.52
N SER A 515 -14.75 -22.65 -24.30
CA SER A 515 -15.28 -22.12 -23.05
C SER A 515 -14.72 -22.91 -21.87
N LYS A 516 -14.37 -22.19 -20.80
CA LYS A 516 -13.59 -22.78 -19.71
C LYS A 516 -13.96 -22.17 -18.38
N TYR A 517 -14.08 -23.00 -17.37
CA TYR A 517 -14.15 -22.55 -15.99
C TYR A 517 -12.99 -23.13 -15.19
N THR A 518 -12.22 -22.27 -14.56
CA THR A 518 -11.10 -22.67 -13.69
C THR A 518 -11.31 -22.08 -12.31
N LYS A 519 -11.29 -22.94 -11.30
CA LYS A 519 -11.31 -22.53 -9.89
C LYS A 519 -10.00 -22.89 -9.24
N ARG A 520 -9.34 -21.91 -8.59
CA ARG A 520 -8.12 -22.10 -7.81
C ARG A 520 -8.35 -21.63 -6.39
N ALA A 521 -7.89 -22.40 -5.43
CA ALA A 521 -7.84 -22.02 -4.03
C ALA A 521 -6.41 -22.16 -3.52
N SER A 522 -5.86 -21.09 -2.97
CA SER A 522 -4.54 -21.11 -2.37
C SER A 522 -4.59 -20.59 -0.95
N ARG A 523 -3.67 -21.09 -0.14
CA ARG A 523 -3.46 -20.63 1.24
C ARG A 523 -1.98 -20.52 1.53
N THR A 524 -1.61 -19.42 2.17
CA THR A 524 -0.27 -19.20 2.71
C THR A 524 -0.39 -18.93 4.21
N ASP A 525 0.30 -19.70 5.02
CA ASP A 525 0.41 -19.48 6.46
C ASP A 525 1.86 -19.11 6.78
N ASN A 526 2.07 -17.97 7.44
CA ASN A 526 3.36 -17.50 7.90
C ASN A 526 3.36 -17.45 9.43
N TYR A 527 4.39 -18.01 10.02
CA TYR A 527 4.65 -18.02 11.46
C TYR A 527 5.99 -17.35 11.71
N SER A 528 6.02 -16.40 12.63
CA SER A 528 7.27 -15.76 13.08
C SER A 528 7.30 -15.73 14.60
N VAL A 529 8.35 -16.27 15.18
CA VAL A 529 8.60 -16.21 16.62
C VAL A 529 9.96 -15.59 16.83
N SER A 530 10.03 -14.50 17.57
CA SER A 530 11.30 -13.86 17.91
C SER A 530 11.38 -13.54 19.39
N GLY A 531 12.59 -13.59 19.92
CA GLY A 531 12.86 -13.19 21.30
C GLY A 531 14.24 -12.56 21.40
N TYR A 532 14.36 -11.48 22.17
CA TYR A 532 15.64 -10.82 22.40
C TYR A 532 15.72 -10.16 23.77
N LEU A 533 16.95 -10.05 24.27
CA LEU A 533 17.31 -9.26 25.43
C LEU A 533 17.96 -7.95 24.95
N ASN A 534 17.61 -6.87 25.58
CA ASN A 534 18.19 -5.55 25.33
C ASN A 534 18.70 -4.98 26.65
N TYR A 535 20.01 -4.64 26.70
CA TYR A 535 20.66 -4.00 27.81
C TYR A 535 21.16 -2.62 27.40
N ALA A 536 20.61 -1.56 28.02
CA ALA A 536 20.95 -0.17 27.73
C ALA A 536 21.44 0.51 29.00
N LYS A 537 22.66 1.06 28.98
CA LYS A 537 23.26 1.73 30.14
C LYS A 537 24.08 2.94 29.75
N THR A 538 23.91 4.01 30.52
CA THR A 538 24.81 5.16 30.47
C THR A 538 25.84 5.04 31.60
N ILE A 539 27.12 4.95 31.25
CA ILE A 539 28.25 4.90 32.21
C ILE A 539 28.86 6.31 32.31
N GLY A 540 28.91 6.81 33.52
CA GLY A 540 29.25 8.22 33.75
C GLY A 540 28.17 9.13 33.13
N LYS A 541 28.58 10.23 32.46
CA LYS A 541 27.63 11.13 31.77
C LYS A 541 27.68 10.96 30.25
N ASN A 542 28.70 10.32 29.71
CA ASN A 542 29.09 10.45 28.30
C ASN A 542 29.08 9.13 27.53
N HIS A 543 29.13 7.96 28.19
CA HIS A 543 29.26 6.66 27.54
C HIS A 543 27.89 5.96 27.52
N ASN A 544 27.24 5.93 26.39
CA ASN A 544 25.98 5.22 26.22
C ASN A 544 26.24 3.91 25.47
N ILE A 545 25.88 2.80 26.08
CA ILE A 545 26.02 1.46 25.52
C ILE A 545 24.64 0.84 25.42
N ASN A 546 24.33 0.24 24.28
CA ASN A 546 23.14 -0.58 24.07
C ASN A 546 23.57 -1.88 23.40
N VAL A 547 23.30 -3.00 24.05
CA VAL A 547 23.60 -4.35 23.56
C VAL A 547 22.29 -5.13 23.45
N MET A 548 22.10 -5.76 22.32
CA MET A 548 20.95 -6.61 22.05
C MET A 548 21.43 -7.96 21.52
N ALA A 549 20.82 -9.04 21.98
CA ALA A 549 21.02 -10.39 21.44
C ALA A 549 19.70 -11.15 21.44
N GLY A 550 19.46 -11.92 20.40
CA GLY A 550 18.19 -12.61 20.23
C GLY A 550 18.21 -13.73 19.20
N MET A 551 17.04 -14.33 19.03
CA MET A 551 16.77 -15.35 18.03
C MET A 551 15.43 -15.10 17.35
N GLN A 552 15.29 -15.61 16.12
CA GLN A 552 14.07 -15.55 15.33
C GLN A 552 13.88 -16.86 14.57
N TYR A 553 12.66 -17.35 14.54
CA TYR A 553 12.26 -18.47 13.71
C TYR A 553 11.09 -18.04 12.84
N ASP A 554 11.26 -18.16 11.52
CA ASP A 554 10.22 -17.91 10.52
C ASP A 554 9.88 -19.21 9.80
N ARG A 555 8.60 -19.48 9.60
CA ARG A 555 8.10 -20.60 8.79
C ARG A 555 6.99 -20.12 7.88
N ARG A 556 7.02 -20.60 6.63
CA ARG A 556 5.96 -20.39 5.65
C ARG A 556 5.52 -21.74 5.11
N ASP A 557 4.22 -21.94 5.12
CA ASP A 557 3.55 -23.06 4.47
C ASP A 557 2.63 -22.51 3.37
N TYR A 558 2.72 -23.05 2.16
CA TYR A 558 1.94 -22.66 1.01
C TYR A 558 1.31 -23.88 0.37
N GLU A 559 0.02 -23.78 0.06
CA GLU A 559 -0.73 -24.79 -0.66
C GLU A 559 -1.63 -24.14 -1.70
N ILE A 560 -1.74 -24.75 -2.89
CA ILE A 560 -2.67 -24.36 -3.92
C ILE A 560 -3.27 -25.61 -4.56
N THR A 561 -4.56 -25.57 -4.80
CA THR A 561 -5.29 -26.55 -5.58
C THR A 561 -6.16 -25.84 -6.59
N GLY A 562 -6.28 -26.41 -7.80
CA GLY A 562 -7.10 -25.85 -8.85
C GLY A 562 -7.65 -26.93 -9.76
N THR A 563 -8.89 -26.74 -10.18
CA THR A 563 -9.57 -27.58 -11.16
C THR A 563 -10.07 -26.73 -12.32
N SER A 564 -10.19 -27.35 -13.49
CA SER A 564 -10.63 -26.71 -14.71
C SER A 564 -11.57 -27.63 -15.47
N ALA A 565 -12.65 -27.10 -16.04
CA ALA A 565 -13.52 -27.77 -16.98
C ALA A 565 -13.63 -26.98 -18.29
N THR A 566 -13.67 -27.64 -19.41
CA THR A 566 -13.94 -27.05 -20.74
C THR A 566 -15.36 -27.36 -21.20
N ASP A 567 -15.82 -26.68 -22.26
CA ASP A 567 -17.18 -26.79 -22.81
C ASP A 567 -18.24 -26.61 -21.71
N ILE A 568 -18.17 -25.48 -21.01
CA ILE A 568 -19.02 -25.19 -19.85
C ILE A 568 -20.45 -24.92 -20.29
N GLN A 569 -21.41 -25.61 -19.66
CA GLN A 569 -22.84 -25.55 -19.98
C GLN A 569 -23.64 -24.61 -19.07
N SER A 570 -23.04 -24.11 -18.01
CA SER A 570 -23.77 -23.39 -16.98
C SER A 570 -23.00 -22.20 -16.46
N GLU A 571 -23.71 -21.10 -16.22
CA GLU A 571 -23.19 -19.90 -15.55
C GLU A 571 -23.14 -20.04 -14.02
N LEU A 572 -23.59 -21.17 -13.46
CA LEU A 572 -23.74 -21.37 -12.01
C LEU A 572 -22.44 -21.34 -11.20
N GLY A 573 -21.28 -21.12 -11.82
CA GLY A 573 -19.98 -21.01 -11.11
C GLY A 573 -19.54 -22.32 -10.43
N ILE A 574 -19.96 -23.45 -10.97
CA ILE A 574 -19.53 -24.79 -10.57
C ILE A 574 -18.67 -25.43 -11.68
N ILE A 575 -17.75 -26.31 -11.27
CA ILE A 575 -16.96 -27.09 -12.21
C ILE A 575 -17.90 -28.11 -12.89
N ASN A 576 -18.50 -27.73 -14.00
CA ASN A 576 -19.39 -28.55 -14.82
C ASN A 576 -19.17 -28.17 -16.28
N GLY A 577 -19.01 -29.18 -17.15
CA GLY A 577 -18.82 -29.02 -18.58
C GLY A 577 -18.87 -30.39 -19.27
N ASN A 578 -19.20 -30.40 -20.58
CA ASN A 578 -19.20 -31.60 -21.38
C ASN A 578 -17.80 -32.01 -21.85
N GLY A 579 -16.84 -31.08 -21.75
CA GLY A 579 -15.46 -31.34 -22.15
C GLY A 579 -14.62 -31.96 -21.03
N VAL A 580 -13.32 -31.68 -21.06
CA VAL A 580 -12.36 -32.29 -20.16
C VAL A 580 -12.36 -31.58 -18.80
N ILE A 581 -12.47 -32.37 -17.73
CA ILE A 581 -12.19 -31.91 -16.36
C ILE A 581 -10.74 -32.29 -16.05
N SER A 582 -9.95 -31.33 -15.61
CA SER A 582 -8.51 -31.49 -15.34
C SER A 582 -8.07 -30.79 -14.07
N ILE A 583 -6.95 -31.23 -13.53
CA ILE A 583 -6.24 -30.49 -12.45
C ILE A 583 -5.54 -29.31 -13.11
N ALA A 584 -5.95 -28.10 -12.77
CA ALA A 584 -5.33 -26.88 -13.26
C ALA A 584 -4.02 -26.58 -12.54
N GLU A 585 -3.96 -26.83 -11.22
CA GLU A 585 -2.77 -26.65 -10.40
C GLU A 585 -2.88 -27.47 -9.11
N ALA A 586 -1.75 -28.05 -8.64
CA ALA A 586 -1.64 -28.67 -7.33
C ALA A 586 -0.21 -28.53 -6.83
N LYS A 587 -0.02 -27.83 -5.72
CA LYS A 587 1.31 -27.58 -5.18
C LYS A 587 1.26 -27.38 -3.67
N LYS A 588 2.25 -27.95 -2.97
CA LYS A 588 2.44 -27.73 -1.54
C LYS A 588 3.92 -27.49 -1.26
N ASN A 589 4.22 -26.40 -0.57
CA ASN A 589 5.58 -25.99 -0.27
C ASN A 589 5.71 -25.53 1.17
N SER A 590 6.88 -25.79 1.76
CA SER A 590 7.27 -25.29 3.08
C SER A 590 8.66 -24.68 3.04
N TYR A 591 8.86 -23.66 3.86
CA TYR A 591 10.13 -22.97 4.03
C TYR A 591 10.30 -22.58 5.49
N ALA A 592 11.54 -22.69 6.00
CA ALA A 592 11.88 -22.25 7.35
C ALA A 592 13.24 -21.55 7.39
N LEU A 593 13.34 -20.56 8.28
CA LEU A 593 14.56 -19.81 8.57
C LEU A 593 14.73 -19.69 10.09
N LEU A 594 15.85 -20.15 10.63
CA LEU A 594 16.23 -19.92 12.01
C LEU A 594 17.44 -19.00 12.06
N SER A 595 17.38 -17.99 12.91
CA SER A 595 18.35 -16.92 12.95
C SER A 595 18.76 -16.57 14.38
N TYR A 596 20.03 -16.33 14.61
CA TYR A 596 20.58 -15.70 15.80
C TYR A 596 21.12 -14.34 15.42
N PHE A 597 20.85 -13.31 16.21
CA PHE A 597 21.28 -11.95 15.87
C PHE A 597 21.73 -11.18 17.12
N GLY A 598 22.58 -10.19 16.88
CA GLY A 598 23.05 -9.28 17.92
C GLY A 598 23.38 -7.90 17.37
N ARG A 599 23.29 -6.92 18.21
CA ARG A 599 23.65 -5.53 17.94
C ARG A 599 24.38 -4.92 19.15
N LEU A 600 25.43 -4.17 18.87
CA LEU A 600 26.11 -3.32 19.82
C LEU A 600 26.08 -1.88 19.30
N ASN A 601 25.49 -0.98 20.06
CA ASN A 601 25.57 0.45 19.82
C ASN A 601 26.38 1.11 20.94
N TYR A 602 27.34 1.91 20.55
CA TYR A 602 28.13 2.71 21.45
C TYR A 602 28.11 4.18 21.01
N ASN A 603 27.84 5.06 21.96
CA ASN A 603 27.76 6.49 21.71
C ASN A 603 28.54 7.21 22.81
N TYR A 604 29.55 7.96 22.40
CA TYR A 604 30.32 8.83 23.30
C TYR A 604 29.87 10.26 23.15
N ASN A 605 29.29 10.81 24.23
CA ASN A 605 28.88 12.21 24.38
C ASN A 605 28.01 12.73 23.22
N GLN A 606 27.18 11.86 22.61
CA GLN A 606 26.38 12.17 21.42
C GLN A 606 27.18 12.61 20.18
N ARG A 607 28.52 12.47 20.20
CA ARG A 607 29.44 12.92 19.14
C ARG A 607 29.96 11.78 18.27
N TYR A 608 30.49 10.74 18.92
CA TYR A 608 31.07 9.60 18.24
C TYR A 608 30.16 8.41 18.40
N LEU A 609 29.73 7.87 17.30
CA LEU A 609 28.73 6.79 17.22
C LEU A 609 29.38 5.58 16.56
N ILE A 610 29.20 4.40 17.13
CA ILE A 610 29.67 3.12 16.56
C ILE A 610 28.51 2.14 16.71
N GLU A 611 28.22 1.42 15.62
CA GLU A 611 27.26 0.31 15.61
C GLU A 611 27.90 -0.93 14.98
N PHE A 612 27.70 -2.06 15.61
CA PHE A 612 28.05 -3.38 15.09
C PHE A 612 26.81 -4.27 15.12
N ASN A 613 26.51 -4.88 13.98
CA ASN A 613 25.44 -5.86 13.81
C ASN A 613 26.02 -7.19 13.38
N ALA A 614 25.51 -8.28 13.92
CA ALA A 614 25.83 -9.63 13.49
C ALA A 614 24.57 -10.48 13.43
N ARG A 615 24.49 -11.37 12.42
CA ARG A 615 23.38 -12.32 12.27
C ARG A 615 23.92 -13.65 11.72
N TYR A 616 23.39 -14.75 12.20
CA TYR A 616 23.72 -16.10 11.77
C TYR A 616 22.44 -16.83 11.40
N ASP A 617 22.26 -17.09 10.10
CA ASP A 617 21.02 -17.59 9.51
C ASP A 617 21.16 -19.03 9.02
N GLY A 618 20.21 -19.89 9.40
CA GLY A 618 20.05 -21.26 8.90
C GLY A 618 18.77 -21.38 8.07
N SER A 619 18.90 -21.53 6.75
CA SER A 619 17.79 -21.60 5.80
C SER A 619 17.55 -23.01 5.29
N SER A 620 16.28 -23.46 5.29
CA SER A 620 15.86 -24.76 4.79
C SER A 620 16.01 -24.92 3.27
N LYS A 621 16.29 -23.84 2.52
CA LYS A 621 16.55 -23.87 1.08
C LYS A 621 17.87 -24.56 0.70
N PHE A 622 18.80 -24.62 1.65
CA PHE A 622 20.15 -25.14 1.41
C PHE A 622 20.35 -26.53 1.99
N GLN A 623 21.28 -27.27 1.42
CA GLN A 623 21.74 -28.54 1.97
C GLN A 623 22.31 -28.37 3.39
N PRO A 624 22.29 -29.41 4.25
CA PRO A 624 22.73 -29.33 5.63
C PRO A 624 24.09 -28.67 5.83
N GLU A 625 25.06 -28.98 4.94
CA GLU A 625 26.46 -28.50 5.01
C GLU A 625 26.56 -26.99 4.75
N ASN A 626 25.67 -26.44 3.91
CA ASN A 626 25.68 -25.03 3.47
C ASN A 626 24.52 -24.22 4.05
N ARG A 627 23.76 -24.78 5.01
CA ARG A 627 22.54 -24.19 5.53
C ARG A 627 22.77 -22.90 6.31
N TRP A 628 23.91 -22.81 6.99
CA TRP A 628 24.22 -21.73 7.91
C TRP A 628 25.20 -20.74 7.32
N LYS A 629 24.88 -19.45 7.42
CA LYS A 629 25.73 -18.35 6.95
C LYS A 629 25.69 -17.17 7.93
N GLY A 630 26.88 -16.60 8.23
CA GLY A 630 27.01 -15.38 9.01
C GLY A 630 26.97 -14.14 8.15
N PHE A 631 26.37 -13.09 8.67
CA PHE A 631 26.31 -11.74 8.08
C PHE A 631 26.68 -10.73 9.16
N TYR A 632 27.39 -9.67 8.77
CA TYR A 632 27.80 -8.63 9.72
C TYR A 632 27.77 -7.25 9.08
N GLY A 633 27.61 -6.24 9.93
CA GLY A 633 27.63 -4.85 9.54
C GLY A 633 28.32 -4.01 10.60
N VAL A 634 29.13 -3.07 10.16
CA VAL A 634 29.79 -2.07 11.03
C VAL A 634 29.48 -0.69 10.48
N SER A 635 29.17 0.24 11.36
CA SER A 635 29.02 1.62 10.96
C SER A 635 29.56 2.56 12.05
N ALA A 636 30.07 3.70 11.60
CA ALA A 636 30.56 4.76 12.49
C ALA A 636 30.02 6.12 12.05
N GLY A 637 29.81 7.00 13.00
CA GLY A 637 29.34 8.35 12.77
C GLY A 637 30.04 9.38 13.67
N TRP A 638 30.33 10.52 13.08
CA TRP A 638 30.85 11.69 13.81
C TRP A 638 29.90 12.88 13.62
N ARG A 639 29.29 13.30 14.72
CA ARG A 639 28.42 14.49 14.76
C ARG A 639 29.27 15.71 15.02
N ILE A 640 29.71 16.37 13.96
CA ILE A 640 30.62 17.51 13.99
C ILE A 640 29.93 18.69 14.68
N THR A 641 28.65 18.89 14.50
CA THR A 641 27.88 19.97 15.16
C THR A 641 27.89 19.92 16.69
N GLU A 642 28.17 18.74 17.28
CA GLU A 642 28.26 18.57 18.73
C GLU A 642 29.67 18.87 19.27
N GLU A 643 30.61 19.24 18.42
CA GLU A 643 31.97 19.66 18.85
C GLU A 643 32.02 21.09 19.37
N ALA A 644 32.90 21.31 20.31
CA ALA A 644 33.02 22.60 20.97
C ALA A 644 33.32 23.76 19.99
N PHE A 645 34.05 23.50 18.91
CA PHE A 645 34.36 24.50 17.89
C PHE A 645 33.18 24.87 17.00
N MET A 646 32.09 24.07 17.00
CA MET A 646 30.90 24.31 16.19
C MET A 646 29.80 25.10 16.93
N VAL A 647 29.93 25.35 18.22
CA VAL A 647 28.88 26.01 19.05
C VAL A 647 28.34 27.29 18.41
N ASN A 648 29.23 28.14 17.87
CA ASN A 648 28.85 29.41 17.25
C ASN A 648 28.20 29.25 15.86
N ILE A 649 28.41 28.10 15.20
CA ILE A 649 27.93 27.81 13.84
C ILE A 649 26.62 27.00 13.90
N LYS A 650 26.34 26.38 15.05
CA LYS A 650 25.15 25.52 15.25
C LYS A 650 23.83 26.26 14.97
N LYS A 651 23.77 27.56 15.15
CA LYS A 651 22.61 28.40 14.80
C LYS A 651 22.32 28.49 13.29
N TYR A 652 23.31 28.16 12.43
CA TYR A 652 23.18 28.20 10.97
C TYR A 652 23.14 26.79 10.38
N ILE A 653 23.84 25.84 11.03
CA ILE A 653 23.92 24.43 10.60
C ILE A 653 23.41 23.58 11.75
N GLU A 654 22.17 23.13 11.66
CA GLU A 654 21.49 22.39 12.69
C GLU A 654 22.15 21.03 12.96
N GLU A 655 22.47 20.26 11.92
CA GLU A 655 23.19 18.99 12.02
C GLU A 655 24.19 18.81 10.87
N LEU A 656 25.46 18.62 11.24
CA LEU A 656 26.51 18.16 10.34
C LEU A 656 27.09 16.85 10.89
N LYS A 657 26.84 15.74 10.16
CA LYS A 657 27.27 14.41 10.55
C LYS A 657 27.96 13.70 9.37
N ILE A 658 29.17 13.21 9.61
CA ILE A 658 29.87 12.30 8.69
C ILE A 658 29.63 10.88 9.19
N ARG A 659 29.35 9.96 8.28
CA ARG A 659 29.13 8.56 8.60
C ARG A 659 29.73 7.66 7.51
N ALA A 660 30.21 6.49 7.96
CA ALA A 660 30.70 5.43 7.09
C ALA A 660 30.12 4.09 7.56
N SER A 661 29.85 3.20 6.61
CA SER A 661 29.32 1.88 6.93
C SER A 661 29.84 0.83 5.95
N TYR A 662 30.03 -0.37 6.47
CA TYR A 662 30.34 -1.57 5.69
C TYR A 662 29.50 -2.73 6.22
N GLY A 663 28.97 -3.57 5.32
CA GLY A 663 28.17 -4.71 5.74
C GLY A 663 28.02 -5.75 4.62
N GLU A 664 27.79 -6.98 5.07
CA GLU A 664 27.48 -8.13 4.23
C GLU A 664 26.01 -8.52 4.45
N VAL A 665 25.26 -8.70 3.38
CA VAL A 665 23.87 -9.13 3.36
C VAL A 665 23.69 -10.30 2.41
N GLY A 666 22.71 -11.15 2.69
CA GLY A 666 22.44 -12.33 1.89
C GLY A 666 21.29 -12.15 0.90
N ASN A 667 21.37 -12.89 -0.20
CA ASN A 667 20.29 -13.03 -1.16
C ASN A 667 19.96 -14.51 -1.37
N GLN A 668 18.77 -14.93 -1.00
CA GLN A 668 18.23 -16.26 -1.29
C GLN A 668 17.07 -16.23 -2.30
N SER A 669 16.82 -15.07 -2.93
CA SER A 669 15.90 -14.94 -4.05
C SER A 669 16.46 -15.66 -5.27
N GLY A 670 15.62 -16.35 -6.02
CA GLY A 670 16.04 -17.13 -7.18
C GLY A 670 16.61 -18.52 -6.84
N ILE A 671 16.68 -18.89 -5.55
CA ILE A 671 16.94 -20.26 -5.12
C ILE A 671 15.59 -20.92 -4.83
N GLY A 672 15.30 -22.04 -5.50
CA GLY A 672 14.09 -22.82 -5.28
C GLY A 672 14.04 -23.41 -3.86
N LEU A 673 12.85 -23.73 -3.38
CA LEU A 673 12.66 -24.21 -2.00
C LEU A 673 13.31 -25.58 -1.77
N TYR A 674 13.53 -26.36 -2.84
CA TYR A 674 14.03 -27.73 -2.81
C TYR A 674 15.21 -27.97 -3.76
N ASP A 675 15.88 -26.91 -4.24
CA ASP A 675 17.03 -27.04 -5.17
C ASP A 675 18.19 -27.83 -4.54
N GLY A 676 18.28 -27.85 -3.21
CA GLY A 676 19.26 -28.64 -2.46
C GLY A 676 18.85 -30.08 -2.21
N VAL A 677 17.68 -30.54 -2.69
CA VAL A 677 17.14 -31.88 -2.42
C VAL A 677 16.87 -32.60 -3.72
N GLN A 678 17.22 -33.88 -3.80
CA GLN A 678 16.88 -34.71 -4.97
C GLN A 678 15.37 -34.93 -5.00
N LEU A 679 14.71 -34.45 -6.05
CA LEU A 679 13.28 -34.63 -6.29
C LEU A 679 13.04 -35.76 -7.30
N TYR A 680 12.04 -36.59 -7.02
CA TYR A 680 11.59 -37.61 -7.94
C TYR A 680 10.32 -37.13 -8.65
N ASN A 681 10.32 -37.18 -9.96
CA ASN A 681 9.14 -36.89 -10.77
C ASN A 681 8.49 -38.22 -11.19
N PHE A 682 7.31 -38.50 -10.68
CA PHE A 682 6.54 -39.68 -11.04
C PHE A 682 5.71 -39.39 -12.31
N ASN A 683 6.28 -39.68 -13.48
CA ASN A 683 5.53 -39.68 -14.71
C ASN A 683 4.99 -41.10 -14.94
N THR A 684 3.70 -41.21 -15.19
CA THR A 684 3.02 -42.50 -15.54
C THR A 684 3.66 -43.16 -16.74
N CYS A 685 4.37 -42.45 -17.60
CA CYS A 685 5.11 -42.97 -18.74
C CYS A 685 6.34 -43.83 -18.38
N LEU A 686 6.95 -43.60 -17.20
CA LEU A 686 8.15 -44.35 -16.77
C LEU A 686 7.83 -45.78 -16.30
N LEU A 687 6.59 -46.10 -15.99
CA LEU A 687 6.16 -47.45 -15.65
C LEU A 687 6.11 -48.39 -16.87
N TYR A 688 6.11 -47.86 -18.10
CA TYR A 688 6.04 -48.63 -19.34
C TYR A 688 7.39 -48.77 -20.10
N THR A 689 8.41 -48.03 -19.71
CA THR A 689 9.65 -47.98 -20.45
C THR A 689 10.88 -48.37 -19.63
N SER A 690 10.75 -49.14 -18.56
CA SER A 690 11.88 -49.78 -17.94
C SER A 690 12.40 -50.85 -18.88
N PRO A 691 13.53 -50.69 -19.58
CA PRO A 691 14.14 -51.79 -20.30
C PRO A 691 14.54 -52.84 -19.28
N SER A 692 14.18 -54.05 -19.57
CA SER A 692 14.65 -55.21 -18.82
C SER A 692 16.18 -55.13 -18.62
N PRO A 693 16.69 -55.28 -17.41
CA PRO A 693 18.13 -55.27 -17.19
C PRO A 693 18.70 -56.49 -17.97
N ARG A 694 19.67 -56.20 -18.81
CA ARG A 694 20.62 -57.18 -19.28
C ARG A 694 21.83 -57.22 -18.39
#